data_db04ba652c94b061a0f01cfe811cc9ef
#
_entry.id   db04ba652c94b061a0f01cfe811cc9ef
#
_cell.length_a   1.000
_cell.length_b   1.000
_cell.length_c   1.000
_cell.angle_alpha   90.00
_cell.angle_beta   90.00
_cell.angle_gamma   90.00
#
_symmetry.space_group_name_H-M   'P 1'
#
loop_
_entity.id
_entity.type
_entity.pdbx_description
1 polymer ?
#
loop_
_entity_poly.entity_id
_entity_poly.type
_entity_poly.pdbx_seq_one_letter_code
_entity_poly.pdbx_strand_id
1 'polypeptide(L)'
;MPLSRRTVLARTVVGSATLAAAATVPVLAERSGARAAAAPDSGGYEIGVGLSDITGPAAECGMMGYSQFEQQTAGIHLRPRARAFIIGAGGRRIVFVVAENGMIFQSVHRGVLAELARRFGDQYTEQNVLLTSTHSHATCGGSSNDYAYNLSIMGFQQQVYDAEVNGIVEAVAAAHADLGPGVLALGRGELHDASVNRSRVAWELNPIADKQHFPEAIDPAVTVLSLVKGGRQVGAITWFATHNTSMTNQNRLISADNKGYAAFSYEHIEHGVRYLDGDPGFVAAFAQTNAGDMSPNLNLRPGSGPTEDEFENTRIIGERQYRASKDALAQARSTSGPVDALLCYIDLADIAVDGRFTPDGQPRHTAPAAAGVSLIAGSIEDGPGLPGVPIPEGVRNPFLQALGDPNTPAPAWLADAQAPKAIAAPLGLLPPVAWVPNVLPIQLVRIGELYLAAAGGEFTITAGLRVRRAVADALGVPLEQVLMQGYANAYHEYVTTPEEYDAQQYEGASTLFGRYTLGAYQQEFTRLATAFAARQQVPRGPAPRDVSHLQPNFQPGAGPDTTPPGRAFGDVLIQPAPVYAAGAQVVAEFVSAHPKHNPRRNGTFLEVQRQNPTGDWIRVANEGEWAVKFHWSKRGAADSVARFTWDIPADATAGRYRLQHYADSLSPDGALHPFTGTSNDFEVR
;
A
#
# COMPACT_ATOMS: atom_id res chain seq x y z
N MET A 1 24.63 -57.31 19.54
CA MET A 1 24.72 -58.69 18.97
C MET A 1 23.60 -58.88 17.99
N PRO A 2 23.80 -59.59 16.92
CA PRO A 2 24.38 -59.09 15.68
C PRO A 2 23.59 -59.55 14.43
N LEU A 3 23.96 -58.95 13.26
CA LEU A 3 24.21 -59.57 11.94
C LEU A 3 23.00 -60.22 11.22
N SER A 4 22.85 -60.17 9.92
CA SER A 4 23.77 -60.15 8.76
C SER A 4 22.92 -60.05 7.50
N ARG A 5 23.31 -59.28 6.49
CA ARG A 5 24.04 -59.71 5.28
C ARG A 5 23.35 -60.67 4.32
N ARG A 6 23.23 -60.28 3.12
CA ARG A 6 23.89 -60.69 1.82
C ARG A 6 22.84 -61.04 0.78
N THR A 7 22.96 -60.97 -0.54
CA THR A 7 24.02 -60.72 -1.48
C THR A 7 23.44 -60.87 -2.92
N VAL A 8 23.66 -59.92 -3.87
CA VAL A 8 24.45 -60.04 -5.10
C VAL A 8 23.99 -60.96 -6.27
N LEU A 9 24.04 -60.45 -7.45
CA LEU A 9 24.60 -60.87 -8.76
C LEU A 9 23.66 -60.47 -9.91
N ALA A 10 23.95 -59.60 -10.79
CA ALA A 10 25.03 -59.45 -11.82
C ALA A 10 24.88 -60.35 -13.06
N ARG A 11 25.04 -59.68 -14.17
CA ARG A 11 25.59 -60.09 -15.49
C ARG A 11 24.64 -59.81 -16.65
N THR A 12 25.03 -59.36 -17.81
CA THR A 12 26.23 -58.86 -18.48
C THR A 12 25.86 -58.62 -19.96
N VAL A 13 26.22 -57.43 -20.51
CA VAL A 13 27.05 -57.17 -21.69
C VAL A 13 26.59 -57.59 -23.11
N VAL A 14 26.81 -56.70 -24.00
CA VAL A 14 27.31 -56.59 -25.39
C VAL A 14 26.35 -55.73 -26.22
N GLY A 15 26.59 -54.57 -26.71
CA GLY A 15 27.76 -53.96 -27.32
C GLY A 15 27.57 -53.82 -28.84
N SER A 16 27.49 -52.59 -29.32
CA SER A 16 28.10 -52.22 -30.61
C SER A 16 27.95 -50.70 -30.82
N ALA A 17 29.07 -50.09 -31.12
CA ALA A 17 29.23 -48.67 -31.46
C ALA A 17 28.94 -48.41 -32.94
N THR A 18 28.40 -47.25 -33.24
CA THR A 18 28.70 -46.54 -34.50
C THR A 18 28.63 -45.03 -34.37
N LEU A 19 29.52 -44.38 -35.09
CA LEU A 19 29.99 -43.01 -35.06
C LEU A 19 28.93 -41.91 -35.27
N ALA A 20 29.16 -40.85 -34.54
CA ALA A 20 29.25 -39.41 -34.85
C ALA A 20 28.44 -38.79 -35.99
N ALA A 21 27.60 -37.81 -35.60
CA ALA A 21 27.51 -36.53 -36.32
C ALA A 21 27.05 -35.47 -35.31
N ALA A 22 27.89 -34.46 -35.09
CA ALA A 22 27.56 -33.26 -34.30
C ALA A 22 26.54 -32.43 -35.06
N ALA A 23 25.34 -32.26 -34.46
CA ALA A 23 24.37 -31.24 -34.84
C ALA A 23 24.07 -30.42 -33.60
N THR A 24 24.53 -29.17 -33.60
CA THR A 24 24.16 -28.14 -32.68
C THR A 24 22.65 -27.87 -32.78
N VAL A 25 21.91 -28.25 -31.77
CA VAL A 25 20.50 -27.88 -31.58
C VAL A 25 20.47 -26.65 -30.67
N PRO A 26 19.86 -25.52 -31.08
CA PRO A 26 19.62 -24.42 -30.18
C PRO A 26 18.56 -24.85 -29.16
N VAL A 27 18.87 -24.69 -27.89
CA VAL A 27 17.90 -24.81 -26.79
C VAL A 27 16.91 -23.67 -26.93
N LEU A 28 15.77 -23.95 -27.54
CA LEU A 28 14.58 -23.13 -27.43
C LEU A 28 14.04 -23.34 -26.02
N ALA A 29 14.19 -22.31 -25.17
CA ALA A 29 13.46 -22.22 -23.92
C ALA A 29 11.97 -22.18 -24.27
N GLU A 30 11.27 -23.28 -24.02
CA GLU A 30 9.81 -23.29 -24.04
C GLU A 30 9.30 -22.36 -22.95
N ARG A 31 8.89 -21.15 -23.35
CA ARG A 31 8.03 -20.31 -22.54
C ARG A 31 6.69 -21.04 -22.43
N SER A 32 6.43 -21.65 -21.30
CA SER A 32 5.11 -22.16 -20.94
C SER A 32 4.17 -20.96 -20.68
N GLY A 33 3.68 -20.37 -21.76
CA GLY A 33 2.55 -19.47 -21.72
C GLY A 33 1.31 -20.25 -21.29
N ALA A 34 0.79 -19.99 -20.11
CA ALA A 34 -0.53 -20.47 -19.73
C ALA A 34 -1.54 -19.96 -20.79
N ARG A 35 -2.07 -20.88 -21.57
CA ARG A 35 -3.06 -20.61 -22.60
C ARG A 35 -4.36 -20.29 -21.89
N ALA A 36 -4.69 -18.98 -21.74
CA ALA A 36 -5.99 -18.58 -21.25
C ALA A 36 -7.07 -19.21 -22.16
N ALA A 37 -8.01 -19.92 -21.58
CA ALA A 37 -9.11 -20.52 -22.30
C ALA A 37 -9.89 -19.41 -23.03
N ALA A 38 -10.07 -19.55 -24.31
CA ALA A 38 -10.87 -18.64 -25.11
C ALA A 38 -12.34 -18.68 -24.60
N ALA A 39 -12.82 -17.54 -24.12
CA ALA A 39 -14.19 -17.37 -23.67
C ALA A 39 -15.12 -17.17 -24.88
N PRO A 40 -16.39 -17.62 -24.80
CA PRO A 40 -17.36 -17.37 -25.87
C PRO A 40 -17.74 -15.88 -25.93
N ASP A 41 -17.84 -15.35 -27.13
CA ASP A 41 -18.34 -14.01 -27.45
C ASP A 41 -19.75 -13.78 -26.88
N SER A 42 -19.84 -13.05 -25.77
CA SER A 42 -21.03 -12.29 -25.38
C SER A 42 -20.67 -11.24 -24.31
N GLY A 43 -20.59 -9.99 -24.73
CA GLY A 43 -20.48 -8.85 -23.83
C GLY A 43 -19.06 -8.66 -23.22
N GLY A 44 -18.07 -8.31 -24.02
CA GLY A 44 -16.73 -7.98 -23.57
C GLY A 44 -16.71 -6.73 -22.67
N TYR A 45 -15.71 -6.68 -21.78
CA TYR A 45 -15.42 -5.48 -21.00
C TYR A 45 -14.60 -4.50 -21.84
N GLU A 46 -14.67 -3.22 -21.48
CA GLU A 46 -13.72 -2.20 -21.88
C GLU A 46 -12.70 -2.05 -20.74
N ILE A 47 -11.42 -2.24 -21.04
CA ILE A 47 -10.36 -2.33 -20.03
C ILE A 47 -9.26 -1.35 -20.37
N GLY A 48 -8.82 -0.57 -19.38
CA GLY A 48 -7.60 0.24 -19.45
C GLY A 48 -6.77 0.11 -18.18
N VAL A 49 -5.46 0.09 -18.32
CA VAL A 49 -4.50 0.02 -17.20
C VAL A 49 -3.51 1.17 -17.28
N GLY A 50 -3.12 1.71 -16.14
CA GLY A 50 -2.17 2.83 -16.07
C GLY A 50 -1.39 2.85 -14.76
N LEU A 51 -0.22 3.45 -14.81
CA LEU A 51 0.73 3.52 -13.70
C LEU A 51 1.40 4.88 -13.69
N SER A 52 1.61 5.47 -12.50
CA SER A 52 2.42 6.68 -12.32
C SER A 52 3.08 6.72 -10.95
N ASP A 53 4.17 7.46 -10.85
CA ASP A 53 4.95 7.69 -9.63
C ASP A 53 4.21 8.68 -8.69
N ILE A 54 4.08 8.33 -7.41
CA ILE A 54 3.52 9.17 -6.34
C ILE A 54 4.55 9.52 -5.27
N THR A 55 5.84 9.37 -5.56
CA THR A 55 6.92 9.59 -4.60
C THR A 55 6.96 11.04 -4.14
N GLY A 56 6.84 11.25 -2.83
CA GLY A 56 7.04 12.55 -2.19
C GLY A 56 8.52 12.90 -1.98
N PRO A 57 8.82 13.96 -1.20
CA PRO A 57 10.18 14.41 -0.95
C PRO A 57 11.05 13.36 -0.25
N ALA A 58 12.21 13.03 -0.82
CA ALA A 58 13.10 11.99 -0.30
C ALA A 58 14.00 12.46 0.84
N ALA A 59 13.74 13.63 1.43
CA ALA A 59 14.51 14.16 2.56
C ALA A 59 13.66 14.99 3.50
N GLU A 60 13.88 14.87 4.81
CA GLU A 60 13.31 15.70 5.88
C GLU A 60 11.77 15.86 5.78
N CYS A 61 11.06 14.82 5.35
CA CYS A 61 9.61 14.74 5.33
C CYS A 61 9.16 13.65 6.31
N GLY A 62 8.23 13.96 7.24
CA GLY A 62 7.69 12.96 8.15
C GLY A 62 7.04 11.81 7.39
N MET A 63 7.27 10.57 7.84
CA MET A 63 6.68 9.38 7.23
C MET A 63 5.35 9.05 7.91
N MET A 64 4.39 8.54 7.12
CA MET A 64 3.03 8.23 7.59
C MET A 64 2.94 6.81 8.12
N GLY A 65 2.15 6.62 9.19
CA GLY A 65 1.69 5.34 9.68
C GLY A 65 2.10 5.08 11.13
N TYR A 66 3.38 5.11 11.45
CA TYR A 66 3.87 4.83 12.81
C TYR A 66 3.76 6.01 13.80
N SER A 67 3.36 7.18 13.35
CA SER A 67 3.25 8.40 14.19
C SER A 67 4.53 8.77 14.95
N GLN A 68 5.71 8.49 14.37
CA GLN A 68 7.02 8.76 14.95
C GLN A 68 7.61 10.06 14.38
N PHE A 69 7.93 11.05 15.24
CA PHE A 69 8.50 12.33 14.82
C PHE A 69 9.89 12.19 14.19
N GLU A 70 10.67 11.21 14.63
CA GLU A 70 12.03 10.93 14.16
C GLU A 70 12.05 10.18 12.82
N GLN A 71 10.94 9.55 12.43
CA GLN A 71 10.84 8.84 11.16
C GLN A 71 10.61 9.85 10.03
N GLN A 72 11.70 10.46 9.59
CA GLN A 72 11.71 11.39 8.47
C GLN A 72 12.50 10.82 7.30
N THR A 73 12.02 11.07 6.09
CA THR A 73 12.66 10.57 4.87
C THR A 73 14.13 10.98 4.78
N ALA A 74 14.97 10.07 4.34
CA ALA A 74 16.42 10.27 4.11
C ALA A 74 16.89 9.48 2.88
N GLY A 75 16.03 9.32 1.88
CA GLY A 75 16.33 8.62 0.64
C GLY A 75 15.17 7.79 0.10
N ILE A 76 15.47 6.90 -0.85
CA ILE A 76 14.51 6.04 -1.55
C ILE A 76 15.10 4.63 -1.68
N HIS A 77 14.26 3.62 -1.41
CA HIS A 77 14.58 2.22 -1.69
C HIS A 77 13.69 1.65 -2.81
N LEU A 78 12.40 1.93 -2.79
CA LEU A 78 11.46 1.51 -3.84
C LEU A 78 10.41 2.60 -4.02
N ARG A 79 10.39 3.23 -5.20
CA ARG A 79 9.45 4.33 -5.48
C ARG A 79 8.01 3.86 -5.41
N PRO A 80 7.17 4.50 -4.57
CA PRO A 80 5.75 4.21 -4.52
C PRO A 80 5.03 4.70 -5.78
N ARG A 81 4.03 3.91 -6.24
CA ARG A 81 3.27 4.17 -7.46
C ARG A 81 1.77 4.09 -7.23
N ALA A 82 1.01 4.79 -8.05
CA ALA A 82 -0.43 4.59 -8.21
C ALA A 82 -0.67 3.69 -9.42
N ARG A 83 -1.50 2.67 -9.25
CA ARG A 83 -1.93 1.74 -10.31
C ARG A 83 -3.41 1.89 -10.51
N ALA A 84 -3.81 2.31 -11.71
CA ALA A 84 -5.18 2.58 -12.07
C ALA A 84 -5.71 1.53 -13.05
N PHE A 85 -6.93 1.10 -12.80
CA PHE A 85 -7.67 0.16 -13.65
C PHE A 85 -9.01 0.77 -13.98
N ILE A 86 -9.33 0.91 -15.27
CA ILE A 86 -10.64 1.30 -15.73
C ILE A 86 -11.32 0.06 -16.30
N ILE A 87 -12.48 -0.27 -15.77
CA ILE A 87 -13.27 -1.43 -16.19
C ILE A 87 -14.67 -0.94 -16.54
N GLY A 88 -15.09 -1.17 -17.78
CA GLY A 88 -16.37 -0.75 -18.31
C GLY A 88 -17.19 -1.91 -18.87
N ALA A 89 -18.51 -1.86 -18.70
CA ALA A 89 -19.47 -2.75 -19.32
C ALA A 89 -20.84 -2.07 -19.43
N GLY A 90 -21.54 -2.25 -20.56
CA GLY A 90 -22.90 -1.73 -20.74
C GLY A 90 -23.02 -0.20 -20.62
N GLY A 91 -21.99 0.54 -21.00
CA GLY A 91 -21.97 2.00 -20.93
C GLY A 91 -21.66 2.57 -19.54
N ARG A 92 -21.39 1.75 -18.54
CA ARG A 92 -20.90 2.15 -17.20
C ARG A 92 -19.42 1.83 -17.07
N ARG A 93 -18.70 2.62 -16.28
CA ARG A 93 -17.26 2.45 -15.99
C ARG A 93 -16.99 2.64 -14.51
N ILE A 94 -15.99 1.91 -14.03
CA ILE A 94 -15.38 2.10 -12.72
C ILE A 94 -13.92 2.39 -12.91
N VAL A 95 -13.40 3.31 -12.12
CA VAL A 95 -11.97 3.54 -11.90
C VAL A 95 -11.62 2.94 -10.55
N PHE A 96 -10.74 1.96 -10.53
CA PHE A 96 -10.16 1.41 -9.31
C PHE A 96 -8.67 1.74 -9.26
N VAL A 97 -8.23 2.40 -8.21
CA VAL A 97 -6.82 2.79 -8.03
C VAL A 97 -6.28 2.23 -6.73
N VAL A 98 -5.13 1.59 -6.81
CA VAL A 98 -4.32 1.19 -5.65
C VAL A 98 -3.09 2.10 -5.60
N ALA A 99 -2.98 2.91 -4.56
CA ALA A 99 -1.84 3.79 -4.31
C ALA A 99 -0.91 3.16 -3.26
N GLU A 100 0.39 3.14 -3.53
CA GLU A 100 1.41 2.64 -2.60
C GLU A 100 1.80 3.74 -1.60
N ASN A 101 0.84 4.22 -0.83
CA ASN A 101 1.03 5.20 0.25
C ASN A 101 0.46 4.66 1.58
N GLY A 102 0.54 5.46 2.63
CA GLY A 102 0.01 5.08 3.95
C GLY A 102 -1.52 4.98 3.95
N MET A 103 -2.20 6.02 3.53
CA MET A 103 -3.67 6.13 3.53
C MET A 103 -4.14 6.99 2.36
N ILE A 104 -5.36 6.74 1.88
CA ILE A 104 -6.10 7.71 1.06
C ILE A 104 -6.87 8.64 1.99
N PHE A 105 -6.39 9.85 2.16
CA PHE A 105 -7.14 10.88 2.88
C PHE A 105 -8.23 11.49 2.02
N GLN A 106 -9.29 11.97 2.66
CA GLN A 106 -10.43 12.58 1.96
C GLN A 106 -10.01 13.83 1.17
N SER A 107 -8.98 14.55 1.61
CA SER A 107 -8.32 15.64 0.87
C SER A 107 -7.79 15.17 -0.49
N VAL A 108 -7.05 14.06 -0.52
CA VAL A 108 -6.47 13.47 -1.73
C VAL A 108 -7.59 12.97 -2.65
N HIS A 109 -8.57 12.24 -2.12
CA HIS A 109 -9.72 11.78 -2.91
C HIS A 109 -10.46 12.94 -3.59
N ARG A 110 -10.75 14.01 -2.85
CA ARG A 110 -11.40 15.22 -3.39
C ARG A 110 -10.53 15.94 -4.44
N GLY A 111 -9.21 16.04 -4.18
CA GLY A 111 -8.26 16.61 -5.14
C GLY A 111 -8.22 15.85 -6.45
N VAL A 112 -8.16 14.52 -6.37
CA VAL A 112 -8.21 13.63 -7.55
C VAL A 112 -9.51 13.82 -8.32
N LEU A 113 -10.65 13.80 -7.65
CA LEU A 113 -11.96 14.01 -8.31
C LEU A 113 -12.06 15.37 -9.00
N ALA A 114 -11.56 16.43 -8.37
CA ALA A 114 -11.56 17.78 -8.96
C ALA A 114 -10.71 17.84 -10.24
N GLU A 115 -9.53 17.23 -10.21
CA GLU A 115 -8.62 17.20 -11.36
C GLU A 115 -9.13 16.28 -12.49
N LEU A 116 -9.75 15.14 -12.14
CA LEU A 116 -10.41 14.27 -13.13
C LEU A 116 -11.60 14.98 -13.79
N ALA A 117 -12.41 15.72 -13.02
CA ALA A 117 -13.50 16.52 -13.56
C ALA A 117 -13.00 17.61 -14.53
N ARG A 118 -11.87 18.25 -14.21
CA ARG A 118 -11.24 19.23 -15.09
C ARG A 118 -10.76 18.63 -16.43
N ARG A 119 -10.24 17.39 -16.40
CA ARG A 119 -9.68 16.68 -17.58
C ARG A 119 -10.73 15.95 -18.42
N PHE A 120 -11.70 15.33 -17.75
CA PHE A 120 -12.63 14.37 -18.37
C PHE A 120 -14.11 14.73 -18.19
N GLY A 121 -14.43 15.92 -17.62
CA GLY A 121 -15.81 16.31 -17.34
C GLY A 121 -16.45 15.39 -16.29
N ASP A 122 -17.66 14.93 -16.59
CA ASP A 122 -18.48 14.11 -15.71
C ASP A 122 -18.27 12.59 -15.85
N GLN A 123 -17.27 12.16 -16.64
CA GLN A 123 -16.99 10.73 -16.85
C GLN A 123 -16.53 10.01 -15.58
N TYR A 124 -15.78 10.70 -14.71
CA TYR A 124 -15.20 10.18 -13.48
C TYR A 124 -15.62 11.05 -12.30
N THR A 125 -16.48 10.50 -11.46
CA THR A 125 -17.10 11.17 -10.32
C THR A 125 -16.92 10.36 -9.04
N GLU A 126 -17.33 10.89 -7.89
CA GLU A 126 -17.32 10.15 -6.63
C GLU A 126 -18.07 8.81 -6.70
N GLN A 127 -19.05 8.67 -7.62
CA GLN A 127 -19.83 7.45 -7.74
C GLN A 127 -19.05 6.28 -8.35
N ASN A 128 -18.12 6.54 -9.28
CA ASN A 128 -17.44 5.51 -10.05
C ASN A 128 -15.91 5.52 -9.92
N VAL A 129 -15.34 6.36 -9.05
CA VAL A 129 -13.93 6.37 -8.70
C VAL A 129 -13.76 5.79 -7.30
N LEU A 130 -12.97 4.72 -7.19
CA LEU A 130 -12.60 4.07 -5.94
C LEU A 130 -11.08 4.11 -5.81
N LEU A 131 -10.59 4.85 -4.81
CA LEU A 131 -9.18 4.93 -4.47
C LEU A 131 -8.92 4.13 -3.20
N THR A 132 -7.87 3.31 -3.17
CA THR A 132 -7.43 2.61 -1.96
C THR A 132 -5.92 2.69 -1.82
N SER A 133 -5.41 2.54 -0.60
CA SER A 133 -3.97 2.47 -0.32
C SER A 133 -3.50 1.04 -0.06
N THR A 134 -2.20 0.81 -0.22
CA THR A 134 -1.52 -0.41 0.25
C THR A 134 -1.19 -0.35 1.73
N HIS A 135 -1.28 0.83 2.34
CA HIS A 135 -0.97 1.08 3.73
C HIS A 135 0.52 0.93 4.07
N SER A 136 1.42 1.43 3.21
CA SER A 136 2.85 1.45 3.51
C SER A 136 3.20 2.51 4.55
N HIS A 137 3.81 2.11 5.66
CA HIS A 137 4.31 3.01 6.69
C HIS A 137 5.72 3.58 6.40
N ALA A 138 6.21 3.34 5.18
CA ALA A 138 7.50 3.83 4.70
C ALA A 138 7.33 4.86 3.55
N THR A 139 6.26 5.65 3.56
CA THR A 139 6.00 6.74 2.59
C THR A 139 5.80 8.07 3.27
N CYS A 140 5.90 9.17 2.50
CA CYS A 140 5.71 10.51 3.02
C CYS A 140 4.28 10.72 3.54
N GLY A 141 4.15 11.45 4.63
CA GLY A 141 2.88 11.91 5.19
C GLY A 141 2.65 13.41 4.97
N GLY A 142 1.46 13.89 5.41
CA GLY A 142 1.12 15.29 5.37
C GLY A 142 0.15 15.70 4.26
N SER A 143 -0.51 14.76 3.61
CA SER A 143 -1.56 15.04 2.61
C SER A 143 -2.97 15.13 3.20
N SER A 144 -3.15 14.88 4.51
CA SER A 144 -4.43 15.03 5.18
C SER A 144 -4.80 16.49 5.45
N ASN A 145 -6.11 16.80 5.37
CA ASN A 145 -6.65 18.05 5.90
C ASN A 145 -7.11 17.94 7.36
N ASP A 146 -7.04 16.77 7.98
CA ASP A 146 -7.41 16.53 9.36
C ASP A 146 -6.19 16.53 10.27
N TYR A 147 -6.24 17.30 11.38
CA TYR A 147 -5.05 17.60 12.20
C TYR A 147 -4.40 16.36 12.84
N ALA A 148 -5.23 15.38 13.27
CA ALA A 148 -4.71 14.20 13.98
C ALA A 148 -3.64 13.46 13.17
N TYR A 149 -3.85 13.33 11.85
CA TYR A 149 -2.95 12.59 10.98
C TYR A 149 -1.68 13.35 10.57
N ASN A 150 -1.65 14.66 10.83
CA ASN A 150 -0.50 15.50 10.51
C ASN A 150 0.36 15.83 11.74
N LEU A 151 0.03 15.33 12.93
CA LEU A 151 0.74 15.67 14.18
C LEU A 151 2.23 15.29 14.11
N SER A 152 2.53 14.02 13.89
CA SER A 152 3.92 13.52 13.79
C SER A 152 4.64 14.01 12.53
N ILE A 153 3.89 14.44 11.52
CA ILE A 153 4.40 14.98 10.26
C ILE A 153 4.80 16.46 10.38
N MET A 154 4.38 17.12 11.46
CA MET A 154 4.56 18.57 11.67
C MET A 154 3.77 19.44 10.68
N GLY A 155 2.58 18.96 10.26
CA GLY A 155 1.62 19.74 9.46
C GLY A 155 1.45 19.23 8.03
N PHE A 156 0.67 20.00 7.27
CA PHE A 156 0.34 19.68 5.87
C PHE A 156 1.54 19.90 4.94
N GLN A 157 1.80 18.93 4.07
CA GLN A 157 2.92 18.93 3.12
C GLN A 157 2.40 19.02 1.68
N GLN A 158 2.41 20.23 1.10
CA GLN A 158 1.90 20.46 -0.25
C GLN A 158 2.56 19.56 -1.31
N GLN A 159 3.89 19.34 -1.22
CA GLN A 159 4.60 18.49 -2.17
C GLN A 159 4.16 17.02 -2.11
N VAL A 160 3.77 16.51 -0.94
CA VAL A 160 3.22 15.17 -0.79
C VAL A 160 1.83 15.09 -1.39
N TYR A 161 0.97 16.04 -1.03
CA TYR A 161 -0.38 16.14 -1.60
C TYR A 161 -0.36 16.22 -3.14
N ASP A 162 0.50 17.07 -3.69
CA ASP A 162 0.65 17.24 -5.15
C ASP A 162 1.19 15.96 -5.81
N ALA A 163 2.14 15.27 -5.18
CA ALA A 163 2.68 14.02 -5.70
C ALA A 163 1.60 12.92 -5.75
N GLU A 164 0.81 12.77 -4.69
CA GLU A 164 -0.28 11.79 -4.62
C GLU A 164 -1.40 12.14 -5.60
N VAL A 165 -1.92 13.37 -5.57
CA VAL A 165 -3.04 13.77 -6.45
C VAL A 165 -2.64 13.69 -7.92
N ASN A 166 -1.52 14.29 -8.30
CA ASN A 166 -1.10 14.31 -9.70
C ASN A 166 -0.74 12.92 -10.20
N GLY A 167 -0.02 12.11 -9.39
CA GLY A 167 0.34 10.75 -9.78
C GLY A 167 -0.86 9.83 -9.94
N ILE A 168 -1.85 9.91 -9.04
CA ILE A 168 -3.10 9.16 -9.19
C ILE A 168 -3.84 9.60 -10.47
N VAL A 169 -3.97 10.89 -10.71
CA VAL A 169 -4.64 11.43 -11.91
C VAL A 169 -3.92 11.03 -13.18
N GLU A 170 -2.59 11.02 -13.19
CA GLU A 170 -1.78 10.58 -14.34
C GLU A 170 -1.97 9.08 -14.60
N ALA A 171 -1.98 8.24 -13.56
CA ALA A 171 -2.27 6.82 -13.70
C ALA A 171 -3.67 6.57 -14.29
N VAL A 172 -4.70 7.32 -13.82
CA VAL A 172 -6.06 7.24 -14.39
C VAL A 172 -6.07 7.73 -15.83
N ALA A 173 -5.35 8.80 -16.17
CA ALA A 173 -5.27 9.31 -17.53
C ALA A 173 -4.58 8.31 -18.48
N ALA A 174 -3.52 7.63 -18.01
CA ALA A 174 -2.88 6.54 -18.76
C ALA A 174 -3.85 5.37 -18.97
N ALA A 175 -4.57 4.95 -17.93
CA ALA A 175 -5.60 3.91 -18.05
C ALA A 175 -6.73 4.30 -19.01
N HIS A 176 -7.12 5.58 -19.01
CA HIS A 176 -8.12 6.09 -19.96
C HIS A 176 -7.62 6.04 -21.41
N ALA A 177 -6.38 6.40 -21.65
CA ALA A 177 -5.78 6.34 -22.99
C ALA A 177 -5.57 4.88 -23.47
N ASP A 178 -5.41 3.93 -22.55
CA ASP A 178 -5.23 2.50 -22.82
C ASP A 178 -6.54 1.72 -22.99
N LEU A 179 -7.71 2.36 -22.90
CA LEU A 179 -9.00 1.69 -23.01
C LEU A 179 -9.17 0.89 -24.30
N GLY A 180 -9.57 -0.34 -24.17
CA GLY A 180 -9.85 -1.24 -25.29
C GLY A 180 -10.64 -2.48 -24.87
N PRO A 181 -11.15 -3.26 -25.85
CA PRO A 181 -11.94 -4.46 -25.57
C PRO A 181 -11.10 -5.53 -24.88
N GLY A 182 -11.70 -6.17 -23.88
CA GLY A 182 -11.02 -7.20 -23.09
C GLY A 182 -11.97 -8.13 -22.35
N VAL A 183 -11.38 -9.06 -21.62
CA VAL A 183 -12.07 -10.03 -20.77
C VAL A 183 -11.44 -10.04 -19.38
N LEU A 184 -12.23 -10.43 -18.39
CA LEU A 184 -11.80 -10.58 -17.00
C LEU A 184 -11.80 -12.05 -16.60
N ALA A 185 -10.83 -12.44 -15.77
CA ALA A 185 -10.81 -13.74 -15.12
C ALA A 185 -10.59 -13.57 -13.61
N LEU A 186 -11.35 -14.32 -12.82
CA LEU A 186 -11.30 -14.27 -11.36
C LEU A 186 -10.69 -15.56 -10.82
N GLY A 187 -9.58 -15.42 -10.08
CA GLY A 187 -8.89 -16.48 -9.36
C GLY A 187 -9.06 -16.33 -7.86
N ARG A 188 -9.06 -17.47 -7.14
CA ARG A 188 -9.08 -17.52 -5.68
C ARG A 188 -8.07 -18.54 -5.18
N GLY A 189 -7.45 -18.23 -4.06
CA GLY A 189 -6.47 -19.07 -3.38
C GLY A 189 -6.37 -18.70 -1.92
N GLU A 190 -5.39 -19.28 -1.24
CA GLU A 190 -5.09 -19.02 0.16
C GLU A 190 -3.59 -18.81 0.36
N LEU A 191 -3.23 -17.99 1.35
CA LEU A 191 -1.86 -17.71 1.76
C LEU A 191 -1.80 -17.67 3.30
N HIS A 192 -1.08 -18.62 3.90
CA HIS A 192 -1.07 -18.83 5.35
C HIS A 192 0.20 -18.35 6.06
N ASP A 193 1.25 -18.00 5.35
CA ASP A 193 2.57 -17.71 5.90
C ASP A 193 3.07 -16.28 5.64
N ALA A 194 2.16 -15.36 5.31
CA ALA A 194 2.47 -13.94 5.07
C ALA A 194 1.74 -12.98 6.01
N SER A 195 1.06 -13.51 7.03
CA SER A 195 0.28 -12.71 7.97
C SER A 195 0.17 -13.44 9.32
N VAL A 196 0.11 -12.67 10.41
CA VAL A 196 -0.18 -13.14 11.77
C VAL A 196 -1.13 -12.15 12.45
N ASN A 197 -2.02 -12.64 13.30
CA ASN A 197 -2.88 -11.77 14.10
C ASN A 197 -2.10 -11.16 15.25
N ARG A 198 -1.97 -9.82 15.27
CA ARG A 198 -1.25 -9.07 16.31
C ARG A 198 -2.09 -8.81 17.56
N SER A 199 -3.42 -8.88 17.44
CA SER A 199 -4.36 -8.67 18.54
C SER A 199 -5.15 -9.95 18.88
N ARG A 200 -4.45 -11.10 18.93
CA ARG A 200 -5.04 -12.42 19.20
C ARG A 200 -5.93 -12.42 20.45
N VAL A 201 -5.56 -11.68 21.49
CA VAL A 201 -6.33 -11.58 22.75
C VAL A 201 -7.71 -10.96 22.52
N ALA A 202 -7.81 -9.94 21.68
CA ALA A 202 -9.08 -9.32 21.31
C ALA A 202 -9.90 -10.24 20.40
N TRP A 203 -9.26 -10.84 19.39
CA TRP A 203 -9.90 -11.78 18.47
C TRP A 203 -10.54 -12.98 19.18
N GLU A 204 -9.91 -13.51 20.26
CA GLU A 204 -10.44 -14.64 21.05
C GLU A 204 -11.78 -14.34 21.72
N LEU A 205 -12.14 -13.07 21.91
CA LEU A 205 -13.44 -12.70 22.50
C LEU A 205 -14.61 -12.82 21.52
N ASN A 206 -14.34 -12.96 20.23
CA ASN A 206 -15.38 -13.11 19.23
C ASN A 206 -16.17 -14.43 19.41
N PRO A 207 -17.44 -14.48 18.99
CA PRO A 207 -18.24 -15.69 18.97
C PRO A 207 -17.58 -16.83 18.21
N ILE A 208 -17.83 -18.07 18.66
CA ILE A 208 -17.28 -19.28 18.06
C ILE A 208 -17.55 -19.36 16.55
N ALA A 209 -18.74 -18.95 16.11
CA ALA A 209 -19.13 -18.97 14.69
C ALA A 209 -18.27 -18.07 13.80
N ASP A 210 -17.76 -16.96 14.33
CA ASP A 210 -16.83 -16.09 13.62
C ASP A 210 -15.42 -16.68 13.63
N LYS A 211 -14.97 -17.18 14.78
CA LYS A 211 -13.64 -17.81 14.93
C LYS A 211 -13.49 -19.07 14.07
N GLN A 212 -14.56 -19.84 13.86
CA GLN A 212 -14.55 -21.00 12.97
C GLN A 212 -14.32 -20.65 11.49
N HIS A 213 -14.61 -19.40 11.10
CA HIS A 213 -14.31 -18.92 9.75
C HIS A 213 -12.81 -18.67 9.55
N PHE A 214 -12.10 -18.32 10.62
CA PHE A 214 -10.67 -18.06 10.63
C PHE A 214 -9.96 -18.91 11.70
N PRO A 215 -9.84 -20.23 11.52
CA PRO A 215 -9.33 -21.14 12.57
C PRO A 215 -7.90 -20.84 13.02
N GLU A 216 -7.09 -20.20 12.15
CA GLU A 216 -5.73 -19.78 12.44
C GLU A 216 -5.66 -18.33 12.95
N ALA A 217 -6.82 -17.66 13.10
CA ALA A 217 -6.95 -16.24 13.41
C ALA A 217 -6.34 -15.29 12.35
N ILE A 218 -6.23 -15.75 11.12
CA ILE A 218 -5.84 -14.94 9.96
C ILE A 218 -6.94 -15.06 8.88
N ASP A 219 -7.02 -14.09 7.98
CA ASP A 219 -7.78 -14.20 6.73
C ASP A 219 -6.81 -14.62 5.61
N PRO A 220 -6.75 -15.92 5.26
CA PRO A 220 -5.80 -16.41 4.26
C PRO A 220 -6.26 -16.15 2.82
N ALA A 221 -7.46 -15.62 2.62
CA ALA A 221 -8.08 -15.50 1.30
C ALA A 221 -7.27 -14.58 0.37
N VAL A 222 -6.88 -15.13 -0.78
CA VAL A 222 -6.29 -14.40 -1.90
C VAL A 222 -7.29 -14.37 -3.04
N THR A 223 -7.72 -13.17 -3.43
CA THR A 223 -8.59 -12.98 -4.61
C THR A 223 -7.82 -12.22 -5.68
N VAL A 224 -7.86 -12.68 -6.92
CA VAL A 224 -7.15 -12.05 -8.04
C VAL A 224 -8.07 -11.83 -9.21
N LEU A 225 -8.13 -10.60 -9.71
CA LEU A 225 -8.81 -10.23 -10.95
C LEU A 225 -7.76 -10.01 -12.04
N SER A 226 -7.74 -10.88 -13.05
CA SER A 226 -6.87 -10.76 -14.23
C SER A 226 -7.59 -9.98 -15.33
N LEU A 227 -6.87 -9.05 -15.96
CA LEU A 227 -7.32 -8.23 -17.06
C LEU A 227 -6.60 -8.65 -18.34
N VAL A 228 -7.34 -9.01 -19.38
CA VAL A 228 -6.79 -9.57 -20.62
C VAL A 228 -7.32 -8.78 -21.82
N LYS A 229 -6.41 -8.29 -22.67
CA LYS A 229 -6.73 -7.62 -23.95
C LYS A 229 -6.01 -8.35 -25.08
N GLY A 230 -6.71 -8.62 -26.17
CA GLY A 230 -6.12 -9.29 -27.34
C GLY A 230 -5.44 -10.65 -27.02
N GLY A 231 -5.96 -11.39 -26.03
CA GLY A 231 -5.40 -12.67 -25.58
C GLY A 231 -4.14 -12.56 -24.70
N ARG A 232 -3.68 -11.34 -24.37
CA ARG A 232 -2.54 -11.09 -23.49
C ARG A 232 -3.02 -10.49 -22.17
N GLN A 233 -2.50 -10.98 -21.04
CA GLN A 233 -2.71 -10.35 -19.76
C GLN A 233 -2.03 -8.97 -19.75
N VAL A 234 -2.81 -7.93 -19.44
CA VAL A 234 -2.33 -6.54 -19.36
C VAL A 234 -2.34 -6.01 -17.94
N GLY A 235 -2.97 -6.73 -17.01
CA GLY A 235 -2.97 -6.35 -15.61
C GLY A 235 -3.52 -7.43 -14.69
N ALA A 236 -3.28 -7.24 -13.39
CA ALA A 236 -3.83 -8.05 -12.32
C ALA A 236 -4.08 -7.18 -11.08
N ILE A 237 -5.19 -7.44 -10.38
CA ILE A 237 -5.48 -6.85 -9.08
C ILE A 237 -5.59 -8.00 -8.09
N THR A 238 -4.72 -8.00 -7.08
CA THR A 238 -4.69 -9.00 -6.01
C THR A 238 -5.12 -8.38 -4.70
N TRP A 239 -6.04 -9.00 -3.99
CA TRP A 239 -6.48 -8.63 -2.64
C TRP A 239 -6.00 -9.65 -1.63
N PHE A 240 -5.34 -9.18 -0.57
CA PHE A 240 -4.88 -10.00 0.55
C PHE A 240 -4.77 -9.17 1.83
N ALA A 241 -5.13 -9.76 2.97
CA ALA A 241 -5.14 -9.14 4.28
C ALA A 241 -3.78 -9.25 4.97
N THR A 242 -2.94 -8.25 4.84
CA THR A 242 -1.73 -8.07 5.68
C THR A 242 -1.31 -6.61 5.68
N HIS A 243 -0.89 -6.08 6.83
CA HIS A 243 -0.30 -4.75 6.91
C HIS A 243 0.92 -4.64 5.99
N ASN A 244 1.17 -3.46 5.48
CA ASN A 244 2.32 -3.18 4.63
C ASN A 244 3.42 -2.52 5.48
N THR A 245 3.88 -3.26 6.53
CA THR A 245 4.73 -2.80 7.62
C THR A 245 5.91 -3.72 7.90
N SER A 246 6.44 -4.38 6.85
CA SER A 246 7.71 -5.12 6.96
C SER A 246 8.89 -4.18 7.20
N MET A 247 8.85 -2.95 6.63
CA MET A 247 9.77 -1.87 6.97
C MET A 247 9.39 -1.27 8.31
N THR A 248 10.36 -1.12 9.22
CA THR A 248 10.13 -0.68 10.59
C THR A 248 9.99 0.84 10.72
N ASN A 249 9.61 1.31 11.92
CA ASN A 249 9.61 2.72 12.28
C ASN A 249 11.01 3.35 12.35
N GLN A 250 12.09 2.57 12.23
CA GLN A 250 13.47 3.04 12.13
C GLN A 250 13.89 3.26 10.67
N ASN A 251 13.17 2.68 9.72
CA ASN A 251 13.44 2.89 8.30
C ASN A 251 13.13 4.34 7.90
N ARG A 252 14.08 4.96 7.18
CA ARG A 252 13.97 6.33 6.68
C ARG A 252 14.04 6.41 5.15
N LEU A 253 14.07 5.28 4.47
CA LEU A 253 14.01 5.23 3.01
C LEU A 253 12.55 5.08 2.57
N ILE A 254 12.13 5.92 1.63
CA ILE A 254 10.81 5.75 1.01
C ILE A 254 10.75 4.37 0.37
N SER A 255 9.71 3.61 0.70
CA SER A 255 9.49 2.26 0.19
C SER A 255 8.00 1.96 0.04
N ALA A 256 7.65 1.26 -1.04
CA ALA A 256 6.31 0.71 -1.22
C ALA A 256 6.07 -0.58 -0.40
N ASP A 257 7.08 -1.04 0.37
CA ASP A 257 7.06 -2.17 1.30
C ASP A 257 6.67 -3.51 0.61
N ASN A 258 6.15 -4.48 1.36
CA ASN A 258 5.92 -5.85 0.88
C ASN A 258 4.93 -5.94 -0.29
N LYS A 259 3.84 -5.18 -0.28
CA LYS A 259 2.89 -5.14 -1.41
C LYS A 259 3.51 -4.47 -2.64
N GLY A 260 4.38 -3.47 -2.44
CA GLY A 260 5.16 -2.86 -3.51
C GLY A 260 6.18 -3.83 -4.11
N TYR A 261 6.84 -4.65 -3.27
CA TYR A 261 7.73 -5.70 -3.78
C TYR A 261 6.97 -6.78 -4.56
N ALA A 262 5.78 -7.17 -4.11
CA ALA A 262 4.93 -8.10 -4.85
C ALA A 262 4.56 -7.55 -6.24
N ALA A 263 4.19 -6.27 -6.31
CA ALA A 263 3.91 -5.59 -7.58
C ALA A 263 5.16 -5.48 -8.47
N PHE A 264 6.32 -5.12 -7.88
CA PHE A 264 7.61 -5.08 -8.57
C PHE A 264 7.99 -6.46 -9.15
N SER A 265 7.79 -7.54 -8.39
CA SER A 265 8.05 -8.91 -8.85
C SER A 265 7.19 -9.27 -10.06
N TYR A 266 5.92 -8.91 -10.03
CA TYR A 266 5.01 -9.22 -11.11
C TYR A 266 5.28 -8.35 -12.35
N GLU A 267 5.46 -7.03 -12.17
CA GLU A 267 5.67 -6.07 -13.26
C GLU A 267 7.08 -6.16 -13.83
N HIS A 268 8.10 -5.92 -13.00
CA HIS A 268 9.48 -5.76 -13.45
C HIS A 268 10.18 -7.11 -13.67
N ILE A 269 10.10 -8.03 -12.70
CA ILE A 269 10.82 -9.30 -12.76
C ILE A 269 10.17 -10.24 -13.79
N GLU A 270 8.85 -10.41 -13.75
CA GLU A 270 8.17 -11.35 -14.66
C GLU A 270 7.89 -10.73 -16.03
N HIS A 271 7.32 -9.52 -16.08
CA HIS A 271 6.87 -8.90 -17.32
C HIS A 271 7.88 -7.93 -17.94
N GLY A 272 9.01 -7.65 -17.27
CA GLY A 272 10.06 -6.77 -17.78
C GLY A 272 9.65 -5.30 -17.87
N VAL A 273 8.67 -4.85 -17.06
CA VAL A 273 8.24 -3.45 -17.04
C VAL A 273 9.41 -2.55 -16.65
N ARG A 274 9.61 -1.50 -17.42
CA ARG A 274 10.63 -0.48 -17.18
C ARG A 274 9.92 0.84 -16.88
N TYR A 275 9.88 1.22 -15.63
CA TYR A 275 9.01 2.30 -15.12
C TYR A 275 9.28 3.70 -15.71
N LEU A 276 10.47 3.95 -16.26
CA LEU A 276 10.84 5.23 -16.87
C LEU A 276 10.77 5.23 -18.41
N ASP A 277 10.33 4.14 -19.03
CA ASP A 277 10.34 4.00 -20.50
C ASP A 277 8.96 4.22 -21.15
N GLY A 278 7.98 4.77 -20.41
CA GLY A 278 6.65 5.10 -20.93
C GLY A 278 5.61 4.00 -20.67
N ASP A 279 5.01 3.43 -21.74
CA ASP A 279 3.96 2.41 -21.60
C ASP A 279 4.47 1.17 -20.82
N PRO A 280 3.91 0.84 -19.65
CA PRO A 280 4.34 -0.30 -18.87
C PRO A 280 3.97 -1.65 -19.54
N GLY A 281 2.99 -1.67 -20.42
CA GLY A 281 2.49 -2.88 -21.08
C GLY A 281 1.82 -3.91 -20.16
N PHE A 282 2.06 -3.84 -18.85
CA PHE A 282 1.45 -4.65 -17.79
C PHE A 282 1.44 -3.89 -16.46
N VAL A 283 0.33 -3.97 -15.70
CA VAL A 283 0.17 -3.31 -14.40
C VAL A 283 -0.38 -4.30 -13.37
N ALA A 284 0.31 -4.46 -12.23
CA ALA A 284 -0.12 -5.34 -11.14
C ALA A 284 -0.27 -4.58 -9.83
N ALA A 285 -1.44 -4.67 -9.20
CA ALA A 285 -1.70 -4.08 -7.89
C ALA A 285 -1.94 -5.15 -6.82
N PHE A 286 -1.47 -4.88 -5.59
CA PHE A 286 -1.73 -5.69 -4.40
C PHE A 286 -2.50 -4.82 -3.38
N ALA A 287 -3.81 -4.93 -3.43
CA ALA A 287 -4.73 -4.14 -2.63
C ALA A 287 -4.91 -4.70 -1.22
N GLN A 288 -5.27 -3.84 -0.28
CA GLN A 288 -5.68 -4.25 1.06
C GLN A 288 -7.12 -4.77 1.09
N THR A 289 -7.45 -5.45 2.19
CA THR A 289 -8.82 -5.84 2.56
C THR A 289 -9.07 -5.49 4.03
N ASN A 290 -9.54 -6.44 4.83
CA ASN A 290 -9.75 -6.35 6.28
C ASN A 290 -8.46 -6.69 7.03
N ALA A 291 -7.45 -5.85 6.95
CA ALA A 291 -6.10 -6.12 7.47
C ALA A 291 -5.82 -5.46 8.85
N GLY A 292 -6.83 -4.93 9.53
CA GLY A 292 -6.65 -4.11 10.74
C GLY A 292 -5.83 -4.81 11.84
N ASP A 293 -6.02 -6.09 12.05
CA ASP A 293 -5.31 -6.90 13.04
C ASP A 293 -4.26 -7.86 12.43
N MET A 294 -3.94 -7.72 11.13
CA MET A 294 -3.03 -8.60 10.39
C MET A 294 -1.66 -7.98 10.19
N SER A 295 -0.61 -8.60 10.71
CA SER A 295 0.77 -8.12 10.61
C SER A 295 1.64 -9.03 9.75
N PRO A 296 2.57 -8.46 8.93
CA PRO A 296 3.60 -9.21 8.24
C PRO A 296 4.77 -9.60 9.16
N ASN A 297 4.86 -9.02 10.36
CA ASN A 297 5.90 -9.28 11.35
C ASN A 297 5.59 -10.57 12.11
N LEU A 298 5.89 -11.73 11.48
CA LEU A 298 5.42 -13.05 11.91
C LEU A 298 5.87 -13.47 13.32
N ASN A 299 6.91 -12.83 13.88
CA ASN A 299 7.36 -13.05 15.25
C ASN A 299 6.81 -12.00 16.25
N LEU A 300 5.86 -11.17 15.84
CA LEU A 300 5.23 -10.12 16.64
C LEU A 300 6.26 -9.17 17.32
N ARG A 301 7.28 -8.78 16.55
CA ARG A 301 8.29 -7.78 16.92
C ARG A 301 8.66 -6.96 15.67
N PRO A 302 9.00 -5.68 15.79
CA PRO A 302 9.34 -4.83 14.65
C PRO A 302 10.40 -5.47 13.75
N GLY A 303 10.13 -5.57 12.44
CA GLY A 303 11.03 -6.12 11.43
C GLY A 303 11.43 -7.59 11.64
N SER A 304 10.67 -8.34 12.41
CA SER A 304 11.02 -9.72 12.79
C SER A 304 10.01 -10.75 12.24
N GLY A 305 10.53 -11.67 11.47
CA GLY A 305 9.79 -12.77 10.82
C GLY A 305 9.36 -12.47 9.39
N PRO A 306 9.85 -13.28 8.43
CA PRO A 306 10.60 -14.55 8.59
C PRO A 306 12.07 -14.45 9.02
N THR A 307 12.69 -13.27 8.92
CA THR A 307 14.08 -13.01 9.32
C THR A 307 14.13 -11.86 10.34
N GLU A 308 15.33 -11.41 10.71
CA GLU A 308 15.55 -10.21 11.53
C GLU A 308 16.02 -9.00 10.67
N ASP A 309 15.89 -9.08 9.35
CA ASP A 309 16.23 -8.01 8.41
C ASP A 309 14.96 -7.50 7.72
N GLU A 310 14.62 -6.23 7.91
CA GLU A 310 13.39 -5.61 7.42
C GLU A 310 13.29 -5.60 5.88
N PHE A 311 14.43 -5.44 5.16
CA PHE A 311 14.44 -5.47 3.70
C PHE A 311 14.20 -6.90 3.20
N GLU A 312 14.85 -7.88 3.80
CA GLU A 312 14.66 -9.28 3.44
C GLU A 312 13.23 -9.75 3.78
N ASN A 313 12.67 -9.32 4.91
CA ASN A 313 11.27 -9.60 5.26
C ASN A 313 10.30 -8.99 4.25
N THR A 314 10.52 -7.74 3.84
CA THR A 314 9.76 -7.08 2.77
C THR A 314 9.79 -7.90 1.49
N ARG A 315 10.97 -8.38 1.10
CA ARG A 315 11.15 -9.22 -0.09
C ARG A 315 10.40 -10.56 0.04
N ILE A 316 10.57 -11.26 1.16
CA ILE A 316 9.97 -12.58 1.36
C ILE A 316 8.44 -12.49 1.43
N ILE A 317 7.88 -11.57 2.23
CA ILE A 317 6.43 -11.40 2.37
C ILE A 317 5.81 -10.94 1.04
N GLY A 318 6.49 -10.05 0.29
CA GLY A 318 6.05 -9.65 -1.02
C GLY A 318 6.09 -10.78 -2.05
N GLU A 319 7.16 -11.57 -2.05
CA GLU A 319 7.30 -12.74 -2.93
C GLU A 319 6.22 -13.80 -2.66
N ARG A 320 5.86 -14.04 -1.40
CA ARG A 320 4.78 -14.95 -1.03
C ARG A 320 3.43 -14.48 -1.58
N GLN A 321 3.12 -13.18 -1.45
CA GLN A 321 1.90 -12.59 -2.03
C GLN A 321 1.88 -12.72 -3.56
N TYR A 322 3.00 -12.41 -4.23
CA TYR A 322 3.13 -12.55 -5.67
C TYR A 322 2.88 -14.00 -6.13
N ARG A 323 3.51 -14.99 -5.48
CA ARG A 323 3.32 -16.41 -5.81
C ARG A 323 1.88 -16.86 -5.57
N ALA A 324 1.28 -16.50 -4.43
CA ALA A 324 -0.11 -16.82 -4.15
C ALA A 324 -1.07 -16.21 -5.19
N SER A 325 -0.77 -15.01 -5.70
CA SER A 325 -1.49 -14.40 -6.82
C SER A 325 -1.38 -15.26 -8.08
N LYS A 326 -0.19 -15.74 -8.42
CA LYS A 326 0.03 -16.63 -9.59
C LYS A 326 -0.69 -17.95 -9.45
N ASP A 327 -0.64 -18.56 -8.27
CA ASP A 327 -1.30 -19.84 -7.98
C ASP A 327 -2.83 -19.71 -8.08
N ALA A 328 -3.39 -18.62 -7.54
CA ALA A 328 -4.81 -18.31 -7.68
C ALA A 328 -5.21 -18.11 -9.15
N LEU A 329 -4.37 -17.46 -9.96
CA LEU A 329 -4.61 -17.26 -11.38
C LEU A 329 -4.53 -18.54 -12.21
N ALA A 330 -3.73 -19.52 -11.80
CA ALA A 330 -3.67 -20.82 -12.48
C ALA A 330 -5.02 -21.55 -12.49
N GLN A 331 -5.91 -21.21 -11.55
CA GLN A 331 -7.27 -21.76 -11.42
C GLN A 331 -8.36 -20.73 -11.78
N ALA A 332 -7.98 -19.57 -12.32
CA ALA A 332 -8.92 -18.50 -12.62
C ALA A 332 -9.95 -18.92 -13.67
N ARG A 333 -11.17 -18.44 -13.48
CA ARG A 333 -12.29 -18.64 -14.39
C ARG A 333 -12.68 -17.30 -14.99
N SER A 334 -13.09 -17.31 -16.26
CA SER A 334 -13.67 -16.13 -16.89
C SER A 334 -14.87 -15.65 -16.06
N THR A 335 -14.88 -14.36 -15.76
CA THR A 335 -16.03 -13.72 -15.10
C THR A 335 -16.75 -12.82 -16.08
N SER A 336 -18.07 -12.71 -15.91
CA SER A 336 -18.94 -11.88 -16.73
C SER A 336 -19.96 -11.17 -15.84
N GLY A 337 -20.64 -10.18 -16.40
CA GLY A 337 -21.69 -9.45 -15.70
C GLY A 337 -21.47 -7.94 -15.74
N PRO A 338 -22.38 -7.18 -15.14
CA PRO A 338 -22.34 -5.73 -15.17
C PRO A 338 -21.21 -5.15 -14.33
N VAL A 339 -20.86 -3.91 -14.66
CA VAL A 339 -20.05 -3.03 -13.84
C VAL A 339 -20.98 -1.94 -13.31
N ASP A 340 -20.96 -1.73 -12.00
CA ASP A 340 -21.83 -0.74 -11.35
C ASP A 340 -21.21 -0.25 -10.04
N ALA A 341 -21.64 0.92 -9.57
CA ALA A 341 -21.23 1.46 -8.26
C ALA A 341 -22.32 2.35 -7.66
N LEU A 342 -22.34 2.39 -6.33
CA LEU A 342 -23.22 3.26 -5.56
C LEU A 342 -22.46 3.76 -4.34
N LEU A 343 -22.41 5.09 -4.15
CA LEU A 343 -21.73 5.75 -3.04
C LEU A 343 -22.72 6.65 -2.29
N CYS A 344 -22.59 6.66 -0.96
CA CYS A 344 -23.19 7.68 -0.10
C CYS A 344 -22.25 8.06 1.02
N TYR A 345 -22.53 9.20 1.68
CA TYR A 345 -21.80 9.64 2.87
C TYR A 345 -22.65 9.37 4.12
N ILE A 346 -21.97 8.99 5.18
CA ILE A 346 -22.54 8.76 6.52
C ILE A 346 -21.81 9.61 7.55
N ASP A 347 -22.51 10.09 8.58
CA ASP A 347 -21.89 10.79 9.70
C ASP A 347 -21.69 9.81 10.86
N LEU A 348 -20.51 9.23 10.96
CA LEU A 348 -20.18 8.24 12.00
C LEU A 348 -20.20 8.80 13.42
N ALA A 349 -20.22 10.11 13.59
CA ALA A 349 -20.31 10.69 14.94
C ALA A 349 -21.70 10.60 15.56
N ASP A 350 -22.76 10.34 14.75
CA ASP A 350 -24.15 10.34 15.23
C ASP A 350 -25.05 9.42 14.38
N ILE A 351 -24.81 8.12 14.41
CA ILE A 351 -25.66 7.13 13.76
C ILE A 351 -26.48 6.38 14.82
N ALA A 352 -27.80 6.41 14.69
CA ALA A 352 -28.70 5.50 15.41
C ALA A 352 -28.56 4.09 14.81
N VAL A 353 -28.02 3.15 15.58
CA VAL A 353 -27.79 1.76 15.18
C VAL A 353 -28.97 0.91 15.64
N ASP A 354 -29.65 0.29 14.70
CA ASP A 354 -30.77 -0.64 14.96
C ASP A 354 -30.31 -1.85 15.77
N GLY A 355 -31.14 -2.32 16.70
CA GLY A 355 -30.82 -3.47 17.55
C GLY A 355 -30.43 -4.76 16.80
N ARG A 356 -30.82 -4.91 15.53
CA ARG A 356 -30.38 -6.03 14.67
C ARG A 356 -28.87 -6.07 14.46
N PHE A 357 -28.19 -4.94 14.62
CA PHE A 357 -26.74 -4.78 14.40
C PHE A 357 -25.97 -4.56 15.71
N THR A 358 -26.61 -4.83 16.84
CA THR A 358 -26.00 -4.70 18.19
C THR A 358 -25.97 -6.05 18.91
N PRO A 359 -24.96 -6.35 19.73
CA PRO A 359 -24.83 -7.66 20.39
C PRO A 359 -26.00 -7.97 21.35
N ASP A 360 -26.60 -6.96 21.95
CA ASP A 360 -27.66 -7.08 22.95
C ASP A 360 -29.08 -6.90 22.39
N GLY A 361 -29.19 -6.70 21.07
CA GLY A 361 -30.48 -6.49 20.40
C GLY A 361 -31.16 -5.16 20.72
N GLN A 362 -30.49 -4.22 21.40
CA GLN A 362 -31.04 -2.93 21.74
C GLN A 362 -30.57 -1.82 20.80
N PRO A 363 -31.40 -0.84 20.45
CA PRO A 363 -30.95 0.32 19.71
C PRO A 363 -29.82 1.04 20.43
N ARG A 364 -28.79 1.43 19.70
CA ARG A 364 -27.57 2.09 20.20
C ARG A 364 -27.21 3.26 19.31
N HIS A 365 -26.19 4.02 19.70
CA HIS A 365 -25.65 5.14 18.92
C HIS A 365 -24.13 5.03 18.80
N THR A 366 -23.59 5.49 17.69
CA THR A 366 -22.19 5.90 17.61
C THR A 366 -21.97 7.22 18.37
N ALA A 367 -20.73 7.65 18.50
CA ALA A 367 -20.39 8.86 19.25
C ALA A 367 -19.29 9.65 18.53
N PRO A 368 -19.11 10.95 18.84
CA PRO A 368 -17.98 11.72 18.37
C PRO A 368 -16.65 11.03 18.64
N ALA A 369 -15.71 11.21 17.72
CA ALA A 369 -14.44 10.49 17.73
C ALA A 369 -13.63 10.71 19.01
N ALA A 370 -13.15 9.62 19.59
CA ALA A 370 -12.26 9.63 20.75
C ALA A 370 -11.16 8.58 20.62
N ALA A 371 -9.92 8.99 20.74
CA ALA A 371 -8.75 8.12 20.81
C ALA A 371 -8.63 7.50 22.21
N GLY A 372 -8.41 6.20 22.28
CA GLY A 372 -8.15 5.49 23.53
C GLY A 372 -6.66 5.49 23.90
N VAL A 373 -6.37 5.14 25.14
CA VAL A 373 -5.00 5.12 25.68
C VAL A 373 -4.11 4.11 24.93
N SER A 374 -4.65 2.94 24.54
CA SER A 374 -3.87 1.94 23.82
C SER A 374 -3.51 2.35 22.39
N LEU A 375 -4.21 3.33 21.78
CA LEU A 375 -3.75 3.93 20.52
C LEU A 375 -2.39 4.61 20.70
N ILE A 376 -2.21 5.33 21.82
CA ILE A 376 -0.93 6.01 22.12
C ILE A 376 0.16 4.99 22.45
N ALA A 377 -0.20 3.82 22.96
CA ALA A 377 0.74 2.74 23.22
C ALA A 377 1.35 2.15 21.94
N GLY A 378 0.64 2.23 20.81
CA GLY A 378 0.98 1.54 19.58
C GLY A 378 0.68 0.04 19.65
N SER A 379 0.81 -0.66 18.52
CA SER A 379 0.71 -2.12 18.45
C SER A 379 2.02 -2.78 18.89
N ILE A 380 1.93 -4.00 19.45
CA ILE A 380 3.10 -4.69 20.03
C ILE A 380 4.21 -4.93 18.98
N GLU A 381 3.83 -5.33 17.79
CA GLU A 381 4.80 -5.71 16.75
C GLU A 381 5.41 -4.53 15.98
N ASP A 382 4.83 -3.34 16.11
CA ASP A 382 5.36 -2.11 15.48
C ASP A 382 6.26 -1.30 16.44
N GLY A 383 6.27 -1.68 17.72
CA GLY A 383 7.05 -1.03 18.77
C GLY A 383 6.25 0.04 19.53
N PRO A 384 6.86 0.64 20.57
CA PRO A 384 6.17 1.58 21.44
C PRO A 384 5.74 2.84 20.70
N GLY A 385 4.48 3.25 20.90
CA GLY A 385 3.92 4.46 20.27
C GLY A 385 4.58 5.76 20.74
N LEU A 386 4.88 5.90 22.03
CA LEU A 386 5.61 7.04 22.59
C LEU A 386 7.01 6.61 23.05
N PRO A 387 8.08 7.17 22.48
CA PRO A 387 9.46 6.87 22.89
C PRO A 387 9.66 7.12 24.39
N GLY A 388 10.19 6.13 25.12
CA GLY A 388 10.53 6.23 26.53
C GLY A 388 9.36 6.16 27.52
N VAL A 389 8.12 5.97 27.05
CA VAL A 389 6.95 5.77 27.90
C VAL A 389 6.38 4.39 27.67
N PRO A 390 6.71 3.37 28.48
CA PRO A 390 6.14 2.05 28.35
C PRO A 390 4.67 2.07 28.78
N ILE A 391 3.77 2.15 27.83
CA ILE A 391 2.33 2.01 28.03
C ILE A 391 1.99 0.60 27.54
N PRO A 392 1.62 -0.33 28.42
CA PRO A 392 1.18 -1.65 27.98
C PRO A 392 -0.13 -1.55 27.20
N GLU A 393 -0.21 -2.21 26.08
CA GLU A 393 -1.43 -2.38 25.30
C GLU A 393 -2.52 -3.05 26.15
N GLY A 394 -3.79 -2.70 25.95
CA GLY A 394 -4.93 -3.25 26.69
C GLY A 394 -5.05 -2.79 28.15
N VAL A 395 -4.17 -1.93 28.63
CA VAL A 395 -4.25 -1.40 30.00
C VAL A 395 -5.09 -0.14 30.05
N ARG A 396 -6.20 -0.23 30.80
CA ARG A 396 -6.95 0.95 31.25
C ARG A 396 -6.12 1.71 32.29
N ASN A 397 -5.31 2.66 31.86
CA ASN A 397 -4.45 3.42 32.75
C ASN A 397 -5.09 4.75 33.15
N PRO A 398 -5.61 4.88 34.40
CA PRO A 398 -6.22 6.13 34.88
C PRO A 398 -5.25 7.33 34.90
N PHE A 399 -3.94 7.06 35.00
CA PHE A 399 -2.90 8.10 34.97
C PHE A 399 -2.79 8.73 33.58
N LEU A 400 -2.94 7.95 32.50
CA LEU A 400 -2.95 8.47 31.13
C LEU A 400 -4.26 9.16 30.76
N GLN A 401 -5.38 8.79 31.38
CA GLN A 401 -6.58 9.61 31.32
C GLN A 401 -6.39 11.01 31.95
N ALA A 402 -5.49 11.11 32.93
CA ALA A 402 -5.14 12.38 33.55
C ALA A 402 -4.07 13.16 32.77
N LEU A 403 -3.35 12.52 31.86
CA LEU A 403 -2.39 13.17 30.93
C LEU A 403 -3.08 13.68 29.66
N GLY A 404 -4.29 13.19 29.32
CA GLY A 404 -5.18 13.88 28.41
C GLY A 404 -5.38 15.29 28.92
N ASP A 405 -5.20 16.32 28.08
CA ASP A 405 -5.15 17.74 28.45
C ASP A 405 -6.07 18.04 29.66
N PRO A 406 -5.52 18.37 30.84
CA PRO A 406 -6.33 18.67 32.02
C PRO A 406 -7.27 19.87 31.80
N ASN A 407 -7.05 20.64 30.72
CA ASN A 407 -7.90 21.76 30.33
C ASN A 407 -9.05 21.36 29.38
N THR A 408 -8.99 20.14 28.81
CA THR A 408 -10.04 19.62 27.92
C THR A 408 -10.37 18.15 28.23
N PRO A 409 -10.79 17.82 29.45
CA PRO A 409 -11.20 16.47 29.81
C PRO A 409 -12.39 16.06 28.94
N ALA A 410 -12.40 14.79 28.48
CA ALA A 410 -13.57 14.26 27.80
C ALA A 410 -14.83 14.42 28.69
N PRO A 411 -15.93 15.00 28.18
CA PRO A 411 -17.14 15.12 28.95
C PRO A 411 -17.68 13.75 29.36
N ALA A 412 -18.30 13.65 30.54
CA ALA A 412 -18.80 12.39 31.08
C ALA A 412 -19.72 11.64 30.10
N TRP A 413 -20.58 12.34 29.37
CA TRP A 413 -21.47 11.74 28.39
C TRP A 413 -20.69 11.06 27.25
N LEU A 414 -19.52 11.62 26.82
CA LEU A 414 -18.69 11.01 25.79
C LEU A 414 -17.97 9.78 26.36
N ALA A 415 -17.48 9.85 27.61
CA ALA A 415 -16.88 8.72 28.30
C ALA A 415 -17.86 7.54 28.41
N ASP A 416 -19.13 7.83 28.76
CA ASP A 416 -20.20 6.83 28.82
C ASP A 416 -20.50 6.23 27.41
N ALA A 417 -20.59 7.07 26.39
CA ALA A 417 -20.86 6.63 25.01
C ALA A 417 -19.71 5.79 24.40
N GLN A 418 -18.47 6.07 24.82
CA GLN A 418 -17.26 5.36 24.38
C GLN A 418 -16.84 4.21 25.32
N ALA A 419 -17.61 3.93 26.37
CA ALA A 419 -17.28 2.86 27.33
C ALA A 419 -17.14 1.49 26.60
N PRO A 420 -16.16 0.66 27.00
CA PRO A 420 -15.23 0.78 28.13
C PRO A 420 -13.92 1.53 27.84
N LYS A 421 -13.83 2.30 26.75
CA LYS A 421 -12.60 3.01 26.34
C LYS A 421 -12.12 4.02 27.38
N ALA A 422 -10.86 3.95 27.76
CA ALA A 422 -10.15 5.01 28.46
C ALA A 422 -9.74 6.08 27.45
N ILE A 423 -10.43 7.21 27.42
CA ILE A 423 -10.20 8.27 26.42
C ILE A 423 -8.90 9.01 26.74
N ALA A 424 -7.97 9.01 25.78
CA ALA A 424 -6.75 9.82 25.82
C ALA A 424 -6.98 11.21 25.18
N ALA A 425 -7.75 11.27 24.09
CA ALA A 425 -8.08 12.53 23.42
C ALA A 425 -9.47 12.48 22.78
N PRO A 426 -10.35 13.46 23.05
CA PRO A 426 -11.67 13.57 22.45
C PRO A 426 -11.59 14.24 21.08
N LEU A 427 -10.98 13.55 20.07
CA LEU A 427 -10.59 14.11 18.76
C LEU A 427 -11.76 14.78 18.02
N GLY A 428 -12.99 14.28 18.19
CA GLY A 428 -14.19 14.86 17.59
C GLY A 428 -14.65 16.18 18.21
N LEU A 429 -14.12 16.55 19.38
CA LEU A 429 -14.51 17.75 20.14
C LEU A 429 -13.38 18.78 20.29
N LEU A 430 -12.18 18.47 19.80
CA LEU A 430 -11.04 19.38 19.92
C LEU A 430 -11.20 20.62 19.03
N PRO A 431 -10.83 21.83 19.51
CA PRO A 431 -10.85 23.04 18.72
C PRO A 431 -9.65 23.08 17.73
N PRO A 432 -9.71 23.91 16.68
CA PRO A 432 -10.82 24.78 16.29
C PRO A 432 -11.96 24.04 15.57
N VAL A 433 -11.71 22.81 15.12
CA VAL A 433 -12.63 21.88 14.45
C VAL A 433 -12.27 20.47 14.91
N ALA A 434 -13.16 19.49 14.77
CA ALA A 434 -12.80 18.09 15.01
C ALA A 434 -11.53 17.70 14.24
N TRP A 435 -10.63 16.94 14.86
CA TRP A 435 -9.30 16.64 14.33
C TRP A 435 -9.27 15.44 13.39
N VAL A 436 -10.40 14.75 13.24
CA VAL A 436 -10.60 13.63 12.31
C VAL A 436 -11.91 13.82 11.55
N PRO A 437 -12.07 13.24 10.35
CA PRO A 437 -13.32 13.33 9.60
C PRO A 437 -14.39 12.49 10.27
N ASN A 438 -15.62 13.00 10.36
CA ASN A 438 -16.78 12.27 10.82
C ASN A 438 -17.75 11.89 9.70
N VAL A 439 -17.81 12.70 8.64
CA VAL A 439 -18.62 12.44 7.45
C VAL A 439 -17.76 11.69 6.44
N LEU A 440 -18.07 10.43 6.23
CA LEU A 440 -17.22 9.46 5.53
C LEU A 440 -17.99 8.79 4.38
N PRO A 441 -17.33 8.52 3.23
CA PRO A 441 -17.94 7.80 2.14
C PRO A 441 -17.97 6.29 2.44
N ILE A 442 -19.07 5.65 2.08
CA ILE A 442 -19.17 4.21 1.86
C ILE A 442 -19.56 3.97 0.41
N GLN A 443 -18.94 2.98 -0.21
CA GLN A 443 -19.17 2.69 -1.62
C GLN A 443 -19.31 1.19 -1.84
N LEU A 444 -20.31 0.79 -2.62
CA LEU A 444 -20.47 -0.57 -3.11
C LEU A 444 -20.15 -0.59 -4.59
N VAL A 445 -19.14 -1.36 -4.97
CA VAL A 445 -18.70 -1.50 -6.37
C VAL A 445 -18.92 -2.92 -6.82
N ARG A 446 -19.41 -3.10 -8.06
CA ARG A 446 -19.56 -4.40 -8.70
C ARG A 446 -18.71 -4.49 -9.96
N ILE A 447 -17.94 -5.56 -10.09
CA ILE A 447 -17.17 -5.92 -11.29
C ILE A 447 -17.50 -7.38 -11.64
N GLY A 448 -18.43 -7.58 -12.56
CA GLY A 448 -18.89 -8.94 -12.89
C GLY A 448 -19.58 -9.62 -11.71
N GLU A 449 -18.94 -10.67 -11.20
CA GLU A 449 -19.40 -11.42 -10.01
C GLU A 449 -18.86 -10.85 -8.70
N LEU A 450 -17.85 -9.99 -8.75
CA LEU A 450 -17.17 -9.47 -7.56
C LEU A 450 -17.84 -8.20 -7.05
N TYR A 451 -18.03 -8.10 -5.74
CA TYR A 451 -18.52 -6.92 -5.05
C TYR A 451 -17.47 -6.42 -4.04
N LEU A 452 -17.19 -5.13 -4.05
CA LEU A 452 -16.30 -4.46 -3.11
C LEU A 452 -17.13 -3.58 -2.18
N ALA A 453 -17.20 -3.92 -0.90
CA ALA A 453 -17.73 -3.06 0.15
C ALA A 453 -16.61 -2.14 0.62
N ALA A 454 -16.58 -0.89 0.16
CA ALA A 454 -15.46 0.02 0.33
C ALA A 454 -15.72 1.09 1.39
N ALA A 455 -14.80 1.24 2.34
CA ALA A 455 -14.83 2.25 3.39
C ALA A 455 -13.43 2.65 3.86
N GLY A 456 -13.31 3.81 4.50
CA GLY A 456 -12.04 4.43 4.90
C GLY A 456 -11.38 3.86 6.15
N GLY A 457 -11.91 2.79 6.76
CA GLY A 457 -11.39 2.21 8.01
C GLY A 457 -10.48 1.01 7.81
N GLU A 458 -9.71 0.72 8.86
CA GLU A 458 -8.93 -0.50 9.04
C GLU A 458 -9.78 -1.56 9.75
N PHE A 459 -10.52 -2.35 9.00
CA PHE A 459 -11.37 -3.39 9.56
C PHE A 459 -10.52 -4.57 10.03
N THR A 460 -10.74 -5.06 11.27
CA THR A 460 -10.21 -6.36 11.69
C THR A 460 -10.80 -7.47 10.81
N ILE A 461 -10.15 -8.64 10.77
CA ILE A 461 -10.65 -9.76 9.94
C ILE A 461 -12.09 -10.11 10.29
N THR A 462 -12.45 -10.11 11.59
CA THR A 462 -13.81 -10.43 12.04
C THR A 462 -14.79 -9.29 11.73
N ALA A 463 -14.40 -8.04 11.90
CA ALA A 463 -15.24 -6.90 11.53
C ALA A 463 -15.53 -6.88 10.02
N GLY A 464 -14.50 -7.10 9.19
CA GLY A 464 -14.65 -7.23 7.73
C GLY A 464 -15.56 -8.39 7.33
N LEU A 465 -15.42 -9.55 7.97
CA LEU A 465 -16.29 -10.71 7.75
C LEU A 465 -17.76 -10.37 8.01
N ARG A 466 -18.07 -9.68 9.12
CA ARG A 466 -19.44 -9.30 9.47
C ARG A 466 -20.06 -8.31 8.47
N VAL A 467 -19.26 -7.35 7.95
CA VAL A 467 -19.72 -6.46 6.86
C VAL A 467 -19.97 -7.26 5.58
N ARG A 468 -19.04 -8.14 5.20
CA ARG A 468 -19.17 -8.99 4.01
C ARG A 468 -20.45 -9.84 4.07
N ARG A 469 -20.75 -10.47 5.23
CA ARG A 469 -22.00 -11.22 5.44
C ARG A 469 -23.25 -10.34 5.27
N ALA A 470 -23.26 -9.17 5.89
CA ALA A 470 -24.39 -8.23 5.79
C ALA A 470 -24.66 -7.80 4.33
N VAL A 471 -23.61 -7.54 3.57
CA VAL A 471 -23.71 -7.20 2.13
C VAL A 471 -24.14 -8.40 1.31
N ALA A 472 -23.54 -9.58 1.52
CA ALA A 472 -23.88 -10.81 0.79
C ALA A 472 -25.34 -11.19 1.00
N ASP A 473 -25.83 -11.15 2.23
CA ASP A 473 -27.22 -11.42 2.58
C ASP A 473 -28.18 -10.42 1.90
N ALA A 474 -27.86 -9.13 1.94
CA ALA A 474 -28.68 -8.08 1.32
C ALA A 474 -28.73 -8.17 -0.21
N LEU A 475 -27.64 -8.62 -0.84
CA LEU A 475 -27.56 -8.85 -2.29
C LEU A 475 -28.09 -10.22 -2.72
N GLY A 476 -28.22 -11.19 -1.81
CA GLY A 476 -28.54 -12.59 -2.11
C GLY A 476 -27.43 -13.30 -2.89
N VAL A 477 -26.15 -13.04 -2.58
CA VAL A 477 -24.98 -13.60 -3.26
C VAL A 477 -24.11 -14.41 -2.29
N PRO A 478 -23.28 -15.35 -2.79
CA PRO A 478 -22.30 -16.06 -1.97
C PRO A 478 -21.29 -15.11 -1.30
N LEU A 479 -20.86 -15.42 -0.07
CA LEU A 479 -19.94 -14.61 0.72
C LEU A 479 -18.60 -14.35 0.01
N GLU A 480 -18.10 -15.33 -0.71
CA GLU A 480 -16.84 -15.25 -1.47
C GLU A 480 -16.88 -14.27 -2.66
N GLN A 481 -18.05 -13.80 -3.05
CA GLN A 481 -18.21 -12.75 -4.06
C GLN A 481 -18.07 -11.34 -3.45
N VAL A 482 -18.05 -11.20 -2.13
CA VAL A 482 -17.96 -9.91 -1.44
C VAL A 482 -16.61 -9.76 -0.77
N LEU A 483 -15.85 -8.72 -1.10
CA LEU A 483 -14.63 -8.31 -0.41
C LEU A 483 -14.89 -7.07 0.44
N MET A 484 -14.26 -7.00 1.60
CA MET A 484 -14.14 -5.75 2.35
C MET A 484 -12.95 -4.98 1.76
N GLN A 485 -13.22 -3.82 1.18
CA GLN A 485 -12.20 -2.91 0.69
C GLN A 485 -11.98 -1.81 1.73
N GLY A 486 -11.09 -2.06 2.67
CA GLY A 486 -10.64 -1.05 3.64
C GLY A 486 -9.76 0.03 3.00
N TYR A 487 -9.37 1.04 3.77
CA TYR A 487 -8.44 2.11 3.37
C TYR A 487 -8.91 2.90 2.14
N ALA A 488 -10.21 3.03 1.94
CA ALA A 488 -10.79 3.49 0.69
C ALA A 488 -11.44 4.88 0.80
N ASN A 489 -11.11 5.78 -0.13
CA ASN A 489 -11.67 7.12 -0.36
C ASN A 489 -11.55 8.12 0.81
N ALA A 490 -11.25 7.67 2.00
CA ALA A 490 -11.03 8.43 3.24
C ALA A 490 -10.27 7.58 4.25
N TYR A 491 -9.94 8.17 5.43
CA TYR A 491 -9.31 7.43 6.51
C TYR A 491 -9.84 7.89 7.87
N HIS A 492 -10.09 6.95 8.80
CA HIS A 492 -10.62 7.25 10.12
C HIS A 492 -10.21 6.22 11.20
N GLU A 493 -9.03 5.63 11.07
CA GLU A 493 -8.53 4.59 11.98
C GLU A 493 -9.32 3.27 11.90
N TYR A 494 -9.39 2.51 12.98
CA TYR A 494 -9.84 1.12 13.00
C TYR A 494 -11.34 0.94 13.11
N VAL A 495 -11.79 -0.26 12.73
CA VAL A 495 -13.14 -0.78 12.95
C VAL A 495 -13.02 -2.20 13.48
N THR A 496 -13.37 -2.39 14.75
CA THR A 496 -13.36 -3.67 15.46
C THR A 496 -14.78 -4.19 15.66
N THR A 497 -14.92 -5.48 15.99
CA THR A 497 -16.17 -5.98 16.55
C THR A 497 -16.42 -5.37 17.95
N PRO A 498 -17.67 -5.35 18.45
CA PRO A 498 -17.93 -4.94 19.82
C PRO A 498 -17.17 -5.76 20.86
N GLU A 499 -16.92 -7.03 20.58
CA GLU A 499 -16.17 -7.94 21.45
C GLU A 499 -14.68 -7.57 21.47
N GLU A 500 -14.09 -7.30 20.32
CA GLU A 500 -12.70 -6.82 20.19
C GLU A 500 -12.54 -5.42 20.78
N TYR A 501 -13.56 -4.55 20.62
CA TYR A 501 -13.59 -3.23 21.24
C TYR A 501 -13.52 -3.33 22.76
N ASP A 502 -14.23 -4.27 23.38
CA ASP A 502 -14.25 -4.45 24.84
C ASP A 502 -12.87 -4.84 25.41
N ALA A 503 -12.00 -5.46 24.61
CA ALA A 503 -10.63 -5.77 25.01
C ALA A 503 -9.75 -4.52 25.15
N GLN A 504 -10.07 -3.44 24.45
CA GLN A 504 -9.29 -2.19 24.42
C GLN A 504 -7.79 -2.41 24.11
N GLN A 505 -7.49 -3.38 23.21
CA GLN A 505 -6.19 -3.47 22.56
C GLN A 505 -6.04 -2.30 21.58
N TYR A 506 -4.96 -2.25 20.84
CA TYR A 506 -4.63 -1.14 19.92
C TYR A 506 -5.80 -0.78 18.99
N GLU A 507 -6.37 -1.76 18.29
CA GLU A 507 -7.47 -1.55 17.33
C GLU A 507 -8.77 -1.11 18.01
N GLY A 508 -9.09 -1.67 19.18
CA GLY A 508 -10.26 -1.26 19.97
C GLY A 508 -10.16 0.17 20.47
N ALA A 509 -8.98 0.57 20.94
CA ALA A 509 -8.70 1.95 21.36
C ALA A 509 -8.71 2.93 20.19
N SER A 510 -8.36 2.45 18.98
CA SER A 510 -8.32 3.20 17.73
C SER A 510 -9.65 3.17 16.96
N THR A 511 -10.66 2.44 17.42
CA THR A 511 -12.03 2.50 16.88
C THR A 511 -12.72 3.75 17.38
N LEU A 512 -12.54 4.86 16.66
CA LEU A 512 -12.76 6.23 17.17
C LEU A 512 -14.21 6.55 17.53
N PHE A 513 -15.20 6.00 16.81
CA PHE A 513 -16.62 6.35 16.96
C PHE A 513 -17.38 5.46 17.95
N GLY A 514 -16.65 4.70 18.76
CA GLY A 514 -17.18 3.90 19.85
C GLY A 514 -17.54 2.47 19.49
N ARG A 515 -18.05 1.75 20.49
CA ARG A 515 -18.32 0.30 20.47
C ARG A 515 -19.23 -0.17 19.34
N TYR A 516 -20.09 0.71 18.85
CA TYR A 516 -21.12 0.38 17.85
C TYR A 516 -20.77 0.83 16.43
N THR A 517 -19.52 1.23 16.18
CA THR A 517 -19.02 1.64 14.84
C THR A 517 -19.25 0.55 13.79
N LEU A 518 -18.94 -0.71 14.10
CA LEU A 518 -19.19 -1.82 13.17
C LEU A 518 -20.69 -2.01 12.89
N GLY A 519 -21.54 -1.93 13.91
CA GLY A 519 -22.99 -2.02 13.75
C GLY A 519 -23.55 -0.95 12.79
N ALA A 520 -23.02 0.27 12.90
CA ALA A 520 -23.35 1.36 11.98
C ALA A 520 -22.94 1.01 10.54
N TYR A 521 -21.72 0.49 10.33
CA TYR A 521 -21.27 0.04 9.01
C TYR A 521 -22.13 -1.10 8.45
N GLN A 522 -22.45 -2.11 9.25
CA GLN A 522 -23.30 -3.22 8.83
C GLN A 522 -24.69 -2.70 8.40
N GLN A 523 -25.28 -1.80 9.18
CA GLN A 523 -26.59 -1.19 8.86
C GLN A 523 -26.53 -0.41 7.55
N GLU A 524 -25.56 0.48 7.39
CA GLU A 524 -25.49 1.35 6.23
C GLU A 524 -25.09 0.60 4.96
N PHE A 525 -24.21 -0.40 5.05
CA PHE A 525 -23.91 -1.27 3.91
C PHE A 525 -25.09 -2.17 3.55
N THR A 526 -25.87 -2.66 4.52
CA THR A 526 -27.11 -3.40 4.25
C THR A 526 -28.11 -2.52 3.49
N ARG A 527 -28.29 -1.26 3.93
CA ARG A 527 -29.13 -0.28 3.23
C ARG A 527 -28.65 -0.02 1.80
N LEU A 528 -27.34 0.21 1.65
CA LEU A 528 -26.71 0.47 0.35
C LEU A 528 -26.84 -0.73 -0.58
N ALA A 529 -26.57 -1.95 -0.10
CA ALA A 529 -26.67 -3.20 -0.86
C ALA A 529 -28.11 -3.52 -1.28
N THR A 530 -29.09 -3.27 -0.40
CA THR A 530 -30.51 -3.44 -0.71
C THR A 530 -30.94 -2.49 -1.83
N ALA A 531 -30.55 -1.21 -1.76
CA ALA A 531 -30.83 -0.24 -2.81
C ALA A 531 -30.12 -0.61 -4.13
N PHE A 532 -28.88 -1.09 -4.04
CA PHE A 532 -28.10 -1.54 -5.19
C PHE A 532 -28.80 -2.72 -5.91
N ALA A 533 -29.23 -3.74 -5.17
CA ALA A 533 -29.97 -4.89 -5.71
C ALA A 533 -31.29 -4.47 -6.39
N ALA A 534 -31.99 -3.51 -5.78
CA ALA A 534 -33.24 -2.94 -6.30
C ALA A 534 -33.03 -1.91 -7.43
N ARG A 535 -31.77 -1.57 -7.79
CA ARG A 535 -31.40 -0.50 -8.73
C ARG A 535 -32.00 0.87 -8.37
N GLN A 536 -32.05 1.15 -7.06
CA GLN A 536 -32.57 2.40 -6.52
C GLN A 536 -31.45 3.40 -6.27
N GLN A 537 -31.76 4.68 -6.45
CA GLN A 537 -30.88 5.76 -6.01
C GLN A 537 -30.92 5.87 -4.49
N VAL A 538 -29.79 6.21 -3.89
CA VAL A 538 -29.70 6.58 -2.46
C VAL A 538 -29.41 8.07 -2.34
N PRO A 539 -29.90 8.75 -1.31
CA PRO A 539 -29.46 10.11 -1.00
C PRO A 539 -27.93 10.13 -0.84
N ARG A 540 -27.31 11.18 -1.35
CA ARG A 540 -25.84 11.36 -1.22
C ARG A 540 -25.38 11.35 0.24
N GLY A 541 -26.24 11.77 1.16
CA GLY A 541 -25.91 11.95 2.55
C GLY A 541 -25.29 13.32 2.87
N PRO A 542 -24.77 13.50 4.09
CA PRO A 542 -24.17 14.76 4.53
C PRO A 542 -22.93 15.11 3.70
N ALA A 543 -22.62 16.41 3.61
CA ALA A 543 -21.42 16.87 2.90
C ALA A 543 -20.22 16.82 3.87
N PRO A 544 -19.06 16.26 3.44
CA PRO A 544 -17.83 16.38 4.20
C PRO A 544 -17.41 17.83 4.40
N ARG A 545 -16.81 18.13 5.53
CA ARG A 545 -16.23 19.45 5.83
C ARG A 545 -15.11 19.79 4.85
N ASP A 546 -14.96 21.06 4.57
CA ASP A 546 -13.76 21.59 3.93
C ASP A 546 -12.94 22.39 4.94
N VAL A 547 -11.83 21.83 5.36
CA VAL A 547 -10.88 22.45 6.30
C VAL A 547 -9.51 22.69 5.64
N SER A 548 -9.45 22.66 4.31
CA SER A 548 -8.22 22.88 3.55
C SER A 548 -7.54 24.22 3.85
N HIS A 549 -8.34 25.25 4.15
CA HIS A 549 -7.87 26.61 4.49
C HIS A 549 -7.28 26.74 5.91
N LEU A 550 -7.36 25.68 6.74
CA LEU A 550 -6.91 25.68 8.15
C LEU A 550 -5.61 24.90 8.33
N GLN A 551 -4.84 24.64 7.27
CA GLN A 551 -3.71 23.73 7.31
C GLN A 551 -2.41 24.38 7.78
N PRO A 552 -1.91 24.10 9.02
CA PRO A 552 -0.60 24.55 9.44
C PRO A 552 0.50 23.71 8.80
N ASN A 553 1.66 24.33 8.60
CA ASN A 553 2.89 23.63 8.26
C ASN A 553 4.01 24.16 9.17
N PHE A 554 4.56 23.28 10.00
CA PHE A 554 5.64 23.59 10.94
C PHE A 554 6.98 22.97 10.53
N GLN A 555 7.03 22.26 9.39
CA GLN A 555 8.30 21.75 8.88
C GLN A 555 9.15 22.87 8.30
N PRO A 556 10.47 22.89 8.57
CA PRO A 556 11.38 23.80 7.92
C PRO A 556 11.40 23.57 6.40
N GLY A 557 11.36 24.63 5.63
CA GLY A 557 11.65 24.57 4.20
C GLY A 557 13.13 24.25 3.96
N ALA A 558 13.45 23.65 2.80
CA ALA A 558 14.82 23.56 2.34
C ALA A 558 15.27 24.95 1.80
N GLY A 559 16.34 25.51 2.36
CA GLY A 559 16.97 26.74 1.88
C GLY A 559 17.88 26.50 0.65
N PRO A 560 18.53 27.55 0.14
CA PRO A 560 19.50 27.40 -0.94
C PRO A 560 20.60 26.39 -0.60
N ASP A 561 21.03 25.65 -1.63
CA ASP A 561 22.09 24.65 -1.48
C ASP A 561 23.46 25.30 -1.54
N THR A 562 24.42 24.66 -0.84
CA THR A 562 25.84 24.98 -0.91
C THR A 562 26.66 23.74 -1.22
N THR A 563 27.93 23.96 -1.57
CA THR A 563 28.90 22.87 -1.77
C THR A 563 30.05 22.99 -0.80
N PRO A 564 30.70 21.88 -0.39
CA PRO A 564 31.92 21.94 0.39
C PRO A 564 33.02 22.77 -0.31
N PRO A 565 33.94 23.45 0.44
CA PRO A 565 35.00 24.24 -0.15
C PRO A 565 35.79 23.47 -1.20
N GLY A 566 35.95 24.05 -2.39
CA GLY A 566 36.69 23.47 -3.51
C GLY A 566 35.98 22.31 -4.24
N ARG A 567 34.68 22.14 -4.01
CA ARG A 567 33.85 21.15 -4.69
C ARG A 567 32.74 21.84 -5.51
N ALA A 568 32.26 21.11 -6.51
CA ALA A 568 31.09 21.47 -7.29
C ALA A 568 29.94 20.48 -7.07
N PHE A 569 28.71 20.87 -7.38
CA PHE A 569 27.60 19.92 -7.46
C PHE A 569 27.88 18.83 -8.49
N GLY A 570 27.63 17.58 -8.12
CA GLY A 570 27.93 16.39 -8.94
C GLY A 570 29.33 15.80 -8.73
N ASP A 571 30.22 16.48 -8.01
CA ASP A 571 31.54 15.93 -7.69
C ASP A 571 31.41 14.61 -6.93
N VAL A 572 32.20 13.61 -7.33
CA VAL A 572 32.22 12.31 -6.67
C VAL A 572 33.10 12.36 -5.42
N LEU A 573 32.52 12.03 -4.28
CA LEU A 573 33.19 11.96 -2.98
C LEU A 573 33.77 10.58 -2.71
N ILE A 574 33.02 9.53 -3.09
CA ILE A 574 33.46 8.12 -3.02
C ILE A 574 33.25 7.49 -4.39
N GLN A 575 34.34 7.04 -4.98
CA GLN A 575 34.32 6.32 -6.27
C GLN A 575 34.07 4.83 -6.05
N PRO A 576 33.37 4.16 -6.98
CA PRO A 576 33.31 2.71 -7.02
C PRO A 576 34.71 2.09 -7.11
N ALA A 577 34.90 0.89 -6.59
CA ALA A 577 36.09 0.10 -6.83
C ALA A 577 36.18 -0.27 -8.33
N PRO A 578 37.38 -0.54 -8.88
CA PRO A 578 37.52 -0.80 -10.32
C PRO A 578 36.85 -2.08 -10.83
N VAL A 579 36.62 -3.07 -9.95
CA VAL A 579 36.07 -4.40 -10.31
C VAL A 579 35.18 -4.94 -9.22
N TYR A 580 34.08 -5.55 -9.61
CA TYR A 580 33.14 -6.25 -8.74
C TYR A 580 32.77 -7.62 -9.32
N ALA A 581 32.50 -8.57 -8.44
CA ALA A 581 31.82 -9.81 -8.82
C ALA A 581 30.27 -9.59 -8.86
N ALA A 582 29.56 -10.39 -9.63
CA ALA A 582 28.10 -10.49 -9.52
C ALA A 582 27.71 -10.85 -8.08
N GLY A 583 26.63 -10.28 -7.56
CA GLY A 583 26.20 -10.41 -6.15
C GLY A 583 26.93 -9.46 -5.17
N ALA A 584 27.93 -8.69 -5.61
CA ALA A 584 28.59 -7.70 -4.76
C ALA A 584 27.77 -6.38 -4.72
N GLN A 585 28.06 -5.53 -3.73
CA GLN A 585 27.48 -4.19 -3.60
C GLN A 585 28.44 -3.11 -4.10
N VAL A 586 27.97 -2.26 -5.01
CA VAL A 586 28.64 -1.04 -5.44
C VAL A 586 28.19 0.12 -4.57
N VAL A 587 29.12 1.00 -4.21
CA VAL A 587 28.84 2.23 -3.46
C VAL A 587 29.49 3.42 -4.16
N ALA A 588 28.74 4.52 -4.29
CA ALA A 588 29.26 5.82 -4.67
C ALA A 588 28.61 6.94 -3.85
N GLU A 589 29.38 8.03 -3.61
CA GLU A 589 28.84 9.25 -2.99
C GLU A 589 29.13 10.46 -3.87
N PHE A 590 28.15 11.37 -3.90
CA PHE A 590 28.21 12.60 -4.69
C PHE A 590 27.91 13.83 -3.83
N VAL A 591 28.53 14.95 -4.15
CA VAL A 591 28.04 16.27 -3.71
C VAL A 591 26.71 16.51 -4.38
N SER A 592 25.67 16.72 -3.60
CA SER A 592 24.30 16.79 -4.09
C SER A 592 23.57 18.06 -3.62
N ALA A 593 22.31 18.17 -3.97
CA ALA A 593 21.38 19.18 -3.53
C ALA A 593 20.26 18.55 -2.67
N HIS A 594 19.47 19.39 -2.02
CA HIS A 594 18.38 18.92 -1.18
C HIS A 594 17.23 18.35 -2.04
N PRO A 595 16.80 17.08 -1.82
CA PRO A 595 15.77 16.42 -2.66
C PRO A 595 14.39 17.10 -2.65
N LYS A 596 14.07 17.94 -1.65
CA LYS A 596 12.84 18.75 -1.62
C LYS A 596 12.77 19.77 -2.76
N HIS A 597 13.88 20.18 -3.35
CA HIS A 597 13.87 21.15 -4.44
C HIS A 597 13.25 20.56 -5.70
N ASN A 598 13.49 19.28 -5.98
CA ASN A 598 12.84 18.54 -7.05
C ASN A 598 12.75 17.03 -6.66
N PRO A 599 11.58 16.51 -6.28
CA PRO A 599 11.40 15.09 -5.95
C PRO A 599 11.65 14.15 -7.12
N ARG A 600 11.84 14.66 -8.34
CA ARG A 600 12.06 13.91 -9.58
C ARG A 600 11.01 12.82 -9.80
N ARG A 601 9.74 13.14 -9.54
CA ARG A 601 8.61 12.28 -9.83
C ARG A 601 8.58 11.94 -11.32
N ASN A 602 8.34 10.68 -11.68
CA ASN A 602 8.49 10.13 -13.03
C ASN A 602 9.91 10.31 -13.62
N GLY A 603 10.91 10.46 -12.76
CA GLY A 603 12.32 10.59 -13.10
C GLY A 603 13.19 9.76 -12.16
N THR A 604 14.48 10.08 -12.06
CA THR A 604 15.43 9.36 -11.21
C THR A 604 16.48 10.28 -10.62
N PHE A 605 16.98 9.94 -9.43
CA PHE A 605 18.19 10.53 -8.85
C PHE A 605 19.45 9.77 -9.28
N LEU A 606 19.32 8.50 -9.71
CA LEU A 606 20.45 7.70 -10.15
C LEU A 606 20.08 6.78 -11.31
N GLU A 607 20.99 6.69 -12.27
CA GLU A 607 21.05 5.58 -13.21
C GLU A 607 22.29 4.73 -12.96
N VAL A 608 22.11 3.41 -12.90
CA VAL A 608 23.17 2.46 -13.15
C VAL A 608 23.22 2.25 -14.65
N GLN A 609 24.34 2.60 -15.28
CA GLN A 609 24.53 2.51 -16.71
C GLN A 609 25.56 1.43 -17.07
N ARG A 610 25.27 0.65 -18.11
CA ARG A 610 26.19 -0.33 -18.70
C ARG A 610 26.57 0.10 -20.10
N GLN A 611 27.84 -0.06 -20.46
CA GLN A 611 28.29 0.19 -21.82
C GLN A 611 27.87 -0.98 -22.73
N ASN A 612 27.19 -0.66 -23.83
CA ASN A 612 26.80 -1.63 -24.83
C ASN A 612 27.96 -1.93 -25.79
N PRO A 613 27.87 -2.95 -26.69
CA PRO A 613 28.93 -3.30 -27.64
C PRO A 613 29.29 -2.18 -28.64
N THR A 614 28.38 -1.20 -28.84
CA THR A 614 28.64 -0.04 -29.72
C THR A 614 29.34 1.11 -28.97
N GLY A 615 29.54 0.98 -27.65
CA GLY A 615 30.21 1.96 -26.82
C GLY A 615 29.26 2.95 -26.11
N ASP A 616 27.95 2.85 -26.37
CA ASP A 616 26.97 3.74 -25.74
C ASP A 616 26.62 3.29 -24.32
N TRP A 617 26.29 4.24 -23.46
CA TRP A 617 25.84 3.97 -22.10
C TRP A 617 24.32 3.81 -22.08
N ILE A 618 23.86 2.65 -21.61
CA ILE A 618 22.45 2.32 -21.49
C ILE A 618 22.06 2.16 -20.02
N ARG A 619 20.93 2.72 -19.60
CA ARG A 619 20.37 2.51 -18.25
C ARG A 619 19.97 1.05 -18.06
N VAL A 620 20.44 0.44 -16.97
CA VAL A 620 20.10 -0.94 -16.59
C VAL A 620 19.39 -1.04 -15.24
N ALA A 621 19.54 -0.03 -14.37
CA ALA A 621 18.79 0.08 -13.11
C ALA A 621 18.70 1.54 -12.64
N ASN A 622 17.80 1.82 -11.71
CA ASN A 622 17.62 3.10 -11.04
C ASN A 622 17.05 2.89 -9.62
N GLU A 623 16.97 3.94 -8.79
CA GLU A 623 16.45 3.84 -7.41
C GLU A 623 14.93 3.62 -7.29
N GLY A 624 14.22 3.50 -8.38
CA GLY A 624 12.84 3.00 -8.43
C GLY A 624 12.74 1.48 -8.47
N GLU A 625 13.88 0.77 -8.43
CA GLU A 625 14.00 -0.68 -8.54
C GLU A 625 14.68 -1.25 -7.30
N TRP A 626 14.34 -2.48 -6.93
CA TRP A 626 14.73 -3.11 -5.67
C TRP A 626 16.23 -3.12 -5.38
N ALA A 627 17.05 -3.32 -6.39
CA ALA A 627 18.50 -3.48 -6.24
C ALA A 627 19.25 -2.17 -5.93
N VAL A 628 18.61 -1.02 -6.03
CA VAL A 628 19.26 0.29 -5.86
C VAL A 628 18.66 1.03 -4.68
N LYS A 629 19.53 1.58 -3.81
CA LYS A 629 19.10 2.45 -2.70
C LYS A 629 19.76 3.82 -2.84
N PHE A 630 18.96 4.86 -2.72
CA PHE A 630 19.40 6.24 -2.59
C PHE A 630 19.33 6.63 -1.12
N HIS A 631 20.43 7.12 -0.55
CA HIS A 631 20.51 7.72 0.78
C HIS A 631 20.90 9.18 0.65
N TRP A 632 20.15 10.04 1.30
CA TRP A 632 20.48 11.45 1.44
C TRP A 632 20.95 11.75 2.85
N SER A 633 21.97 12.60 2.97
CA SER A 633 22.40 13.15 4.25
C SER A 633 22.84 14.60 4.10
N LYS A 634 22.56 15.39 5.14
CA LYS A 634 22.98 16.77 5.24
C LYS A 634 24.36 16.83 5.89
N ARG A 635 25.27 17.63 5.31
CA ARG A 635 26.55 17.97 5.90
C ARG A 635 26.61 19.47 6.14
N GLY A 636 26.99 19.90 7.36
CA GLY A 636 26.95 21.33 7.72
C GLY A 636 25.56 21.92 7.69
N ALA A 637 25.46 23.19 7.26
CA ALA A 637 24.20 23.93 7.27
C ALA A 637 23.34 23.67 6.02
N ALA A 638 23.97 23.52 4.85
CA ALA A 638 23.25 23.47 3.56
C ALA A 638 23.89 22.53 2.52
N ASP A 639 24.99 21.84 2.85
CA ASP A 639 25.60 20.87 1.95
C ASP A 639 24.85 19.54 2.01
N SER A 640 24.59 18.95 0.87
CA SER A 640 23.93 17.64 0.72
C SER A 640 24.87 16.61 0.13
N VAL A 641 24.73 15.36 0.60
CA VAL A 641 25.43 14.20 0.04
C VAL A 641 24.39 13.16 -0.38
N ALA A 642 24.51 12.73 -1.62
CA ALA A 642 23.77 11.60 -2.16
C ALA A 642 24.70 10.37 -2.16
N ARG A 643 24.34 9.34 -1.39
CA ARG A 643 25.01 8.03 -1.38
C ARG A 643 24.10 7.03 -2.07
N PHE A 644 24.64 6.31 -3.02
CA PHE A 644 23.95 5.25 -3.72
C PHE A 644 24.61 3.91 -3.45
N THR A 645 23.78 2.89 -3.24
CA THR A 645 24.20 1.51 -3.23
C THR A 645 23.46 0.77 -4.33
N TRP A 646 24.17 -0.09 -5.04
CA TRP A 646 23.60 -1.00 -6.02
C TRP A 646 24.04 -2.42 -5.69
N ASP A 647 23.09 -3.26 -5.34
CA ASP A 647 23.28 -4.69 -5.16
C ASP A 647 23.29 -5.34 -6.55
N ILE A 648 24.45 -5.73 -7.03
CA ILE A 648 24.61 -6.29 -8.37
C ILE A 648 23.81 -7.60 -8.46
N PRO A 649 22.84 -7.74 -9.37
CA PRO A 649 22.14 -9.00 -9.55
C PRO A 649 23.09 -10.17 -9.85
N ALA A 650 22.79 -11.37 -9.36
CA ALA A 650 23.61 -12.54 -9.58
C ALA A 650 23.73 -12.93 -11.08
N ASP A 651 22.74 -12.54 -11.86
CA ASP A 651 22.67 -12.71 -13.33
C ASP A 651 23.06 -11.46 -14.11
N ALA A 652 23.68 -10.47 -13.46
CA ALA A 652 24.11 -9.24 -14.11
C ALA A 652 25.06 -9.54 -15.27
N THR A 653 24.82 -8.93 -16.42
CA THR A 653 25.67 -9.10 -17.60
C THR A 653 27.07 -8.55 -17.31
N ALA A 654 28.12 -9.35 -17.51
CA ALA A 654 29.49 -8.89 -17.38
C ALA A 654 29.78 -7.71 -18.34
N GLY A 655 30.60 -6.75 -17.89
CA GLY A 655 30.94 -5.58 -18.70
C GLY A 655 31.32 -4.34 -17.90
N ARG A 656 31.42 -3.21 -18.60
CA ARG A 656 31.74 -1.91 -18.01
C ARG A 656 30.46 -1.20 -17.57
N TYR A 657 30.51 -0.65 -16.35
CA TYR A 657 29.41 0.06 -15.71
C TYR A 657 29.88 1.41 -15.19
N ARG A 658 28.94 2.30 -14.95
CA ARG A 658 29.12 3.54 -14.20
C ARG A 658 27.83 3.93 -13.49
N LEU A 659 27.92 4.82 -12.50
CA LEU A 659 26.79 5.43 -11.81
C LEU A 659 26.66 6.87 -12.28
N GLN A 660 25.46 7.29 -12.65
CA GLN A 660 25.15 8.65 -13.04
C GLN A 660 24.08 9.24 -12.11
N HIS A 661 24.46 10.25 -11.35
CA HIS A 661 23.59 10.99 -10.43
C HIS A 661 22.99 12.20 -11.12
N TYR A 662 21.73 12.50 -10.78
CA TYR A 662 20.96 13.66 -11.25
C TYR A 662 20.33 14.37 -10.06
N ALA A 663 20.45 15.71 -9.98
CA ALA A 663 19.73 16.51 -9.00
C ALA A 663 19.59 17.95 -9.48
N ASP A 664 18.88 18.78 -8.69
CA ASP A 664 18.63 20.19 -9.00
C ASP A 664 18.97 21.02 -7.76
N SER A 665 19.95 21.91 -7.86
CA SER A 665 20.31 22.81 -6.77
C SER A 665 19.49 24.09 -6.78
N LEU A 666 19.12 24.58 -5.59
CA LEU A 666 18.45 25.86 -5.41
C LEU A 666 19.49 26.94 -5.10
N SER A 667 19.54 27.98 -5.93
CA SER A 667 20.38 29.15 -5.68
C SER A 667 19.69 30.18 -4.76
N PRO A 668 20.43 31.15 -4.18
CA PRO A 668 19.89 32.16 -3.27
C PRO A 668 18.81 33.08 -3.90
N ASP A 669 18.78 33.23 -5.21
CA ASP A 669 17.75 33.97 -5.95
C ASP A 669 16.47 33.11 -6.22
N GLY A 670 16.45 31.87 -5.78
CA GLY A 670 15.31 30.95 -5.94
C GLY A 670 15.28 30.18 -7.26
N ALA A 671 16.34 30.27 -8.08
CA ALA A 671 16.41 29.52 -9.33
C ALA A 671 16.87 28.07 -9.11
N LEU A 672 16.27 27.11 -9.83
CA LEU A 672 16.70 25.71 -9.85
C LEU A 672 17.70 25.47 -10.98
N HIS A 673 18.81 24.85 -10.65
CA HIS A 673 19.89 24.53 -11.60
C HIS A 673 20.09 23.00 -11.64
N PRO A 674 19.70 22.32 -12.73
CA PRO A 674 19.95 20.92 -12.90
C PRO A 674 21.45 20.64 -13.05
N PHE A 675 21.91 19.56 -12.44
CA PHE A 675 23.30 19.08 -12.58
C PHE A 675 23.36 17.56 -12.63
N THR A 676 24.50 17.04 -13.07
CA THR A 676 24.80 15.63 -13.10
C THR A 676 26.16 15.35 -12.46
N GLY A 677 26.31 14.18 -11.86
CA GLY A 677 27.56 13.62 -11.38
C GLY A 677 27.79 12.24 -12.00
N THR A 678 28.99 11.95 -12.44
CA THR A 678 29.31 10.64 -13.06
C THR A 678 30.50 10.01 -12.34
N SER A 679 30.34 8.76 -11.89
CA SER A 679 31.41 7.99 -11.29
C SER A 679 32.49 7.58 -12.32
N ASN A 680 33.63 7.14 -11.83
CA ASN A 680 34.53 6.35 -12.66
C ASN A 680 33.83 5.08 -13.14
N ASP A 681 34.26 4.57 -14.29
CA ASP A 681 33.83 3.27 -14.81
C ASP A 681 34.41 2.15 -13.92
N PHE A 682 33.65 1.07 -13.80
CA PHE A 682 34.05 -0.16 -13.13
C PHE A 682 33.62 -1.38 -13.93
N GLU A 683 34.25 -2.51 -13.68
CA GLU A 683 33.96 -3.77 -14.38
C GLU A 683 33.14 -4.69 -13.46
N VAL A 684 32.09 -5.30 -13.99
CA VAL A 684 31.38 -6.43 -13.36
C VAL A 684 31.77 -7.72 -14.09
N ARG A 685 32.19 -8.74 -13.31
CA ARG A 685 32.66 -10.05 -13.83
C ARG A 685 31.83 -11.19 -13.30
#